data_85312a5f985aa1f0cfb0c68c6e88ed9e
#
_entry.id   85312a5f985aa1f0cfb0c68c6e88ed9e
#
_cell.length_a   1.000
_cell.length_b   1.000
_cell.length_c   1.000
_cell.angle_alpha   90.00
_cell.angle_beta   90.00
_cell.angle_gamma   90.00
#
_symmetry.space_group_name_H-M   'P 1'
#
loop_
_entity.id
_entity.type
_entity.pdbx_description
1 polymer ?
#
loop_
_entity_poly.entity_id
_entity_poly.type
_entity_poly.pdbx_seq_one_letter_code
_entity_poly.pdbx_strand_id
1 'polypeptide(L)'
;GELFDEFDGRVQSENGSGDVKYHQGFSSNVMTPGGEMHLALSFNPSHLEIVAPVAEGSVRARQDRRKDYAGDLVAPIIIHGDAAFAGQGVVMETFQMSQTRGFKTGGSVHIIVNNQIGFTTHKQIDARSTEYCTEVAKMIQAPILHVNGDDPEAVIFATQLAADYRMEFRKDVVIDLICYRRRGHNEAEEPMKTQPLMYQKIRGQNTVCAAFSDKMVADGIVQTDAIDAMTERYRTRLESGESVALDLVHEPDTKLFVDWAPYLGSSLDTPADTRFDNTAFQELSARMESLPDGFVLHRQVSKILEDRHRMAAGAMSVNWGMAEVMAYATLVDQGYPVRLTGQDVGVGTFSHRHAALHNQKDGSRLIPLNRLRDDVTFDLYDSLLSEEAVLAFEYGYATTTPGTLVVWEAQFGDFANGAQVVIDQFISSGETKWARLCGLTMLLPHGFEGAGPEHSSARLERFLQLCAEHNMQICVPSTPAQVYHMLRRQAIRPTRKPLIAMTPKSLLRHKLAVSTVDELCDGQFQLVIGETETLQTKKVKRVVLCSGKVFYDLWEARAEQELDNVAILRIEQLYPFPDEELLQELSGFAKAEQVIWCQEEPINQGAWFSIQHRIRRVVKRLDKVPSLHYAGREAFAAPAVGYASVHNEQQQQLVQTALTEEPRDDMENGH
;
A
#
# COMPACT_ATOMS: atom_id res chain seq x y z
N GLY A 1 -4.50 6.38 -31.05
CA GLY A 1 -4.28 5.09 -31.70
C GLY A 1 -4.46 4.00 -30.67
N GLU A 2 -3.49 3.78 -29.79
CA GLU A 2 -3.49 2.68 -28.78
C GLU A 2 -4.74 2.64 -27.92
N LEU A 3 -5.21 3.77 -27.42
CA LEU A 3 -6.45 3.88 -26.64
C LEU A 3 -7.69 3.39 -27.42
N PHE A 4 -7.74 3.59 -28.72
CA PHE A 4 -8.82 3.12 -29.58
C PHE A 4 -8.66 1.62 -29.90
N ASP A 5 -7.45 1.17 -30.11
CA ASP A 5 -7.17 -0.25 -30.41
C ASP A 5 -7.45 -1.12 -29.18
N GLU A 6 -7.15 -0.66 -27.98
CA GLU A 6 -7.49 -1.32 -26.72
C GLU A 6 -9.02 -1.32 -26.49
N PHE A 7 -9.68 -0.21 -26.74
CA PHE A 7 -11.14 -0.09 -26.60
C PHE A 7 -11.91 -0.94 -27.63
N ASP A 8 -11.39 -1.09 -28.85
CA ASP A 8 -11.96 -1.96 -29.89
C ASP A 8 -11.61 -3.45 -29.67
N GLY A 9 -10.88 -3.80 -28.61
CA GLY A 9 -10.44 -5.17 -28.32
C GLY A 9 -9.40 -5.70 -29.31
N ARG A 10 -8.74 -4.85 -30.05
CA ARG A 10 -7.68 -5.21 -31.02
C ARG A 10 -6.36 -5.52 -30.33
N VAL A 11 -6.12 -4.93 -29.16
CA VAL A 11 -5.02 -5.25 -28.25
C VAL A 11 -5.64 -5.86 -27.01
N GLN A 12 -5.67 -7.18 -26.91
CA GLN A 12 -5.94 -7.87 -25.66
C GLN A 12 -4.62 -7.90 -24.86
N SER A 13 -4.61 -7.31 -23.66
CA SER A 13 -3.54 -7.60 -22.72
C SER A 13 -3.67 -9.09 -22.39
N GLU A 14 -2.61 -9.87 -22.63
CA GLU A 14 -2.61 -11.30 -22.33
C GLU A 14 -2.84 -11.60 -20.84
N ASN A 15 -2.76 -10.58 -19.96
CA ASN A 15 -2.77 -10.70 -18.51
C ASN A 15 -3.55 -9.57 -17.82
N GLY A 16 -4.86 -9.46 -18.02
CA GLY A 16 -5.65 -8.51 -17.25
C GLY A 16 -7.06 -8.29 -17.79
N SER A 17 -7.94 -7.74 -16.94
CA SER A 17 -9.32 -7.41 -17.33
C SER A 17 -9.42 -6.10 -18.13
N GLY A 18 -8.36 -5.28 -18.12
CA GLY A 18 -8.40 -3.92 -18.64
C GLY A 18 -9.25 -2.97 -17.77
N ASP A 19 -9.36 -1.73 -18.22
CA ASP A 19 -10.19 -0.70 -17.58
C ASP A 19 -10.76 0.24 -18.65
N VAL A 20 -11.71 1.08 -18.26
CA VAL A 20 -12.29 2.07 -19.19
C VAL A 20 -11.26 3.13 -19.58
N LYS A 21 -11.42 3.70 -20.78
CA LYS A 21 -10.48 4.68 -21.35
C LYS A 21 -10.12 5.86 -20.45
N TYR A 22 -11.02 6.27 -19.56
CA TYR A 22 -10.82 7.41 -18.67
C TYR A 22 -9.83 7.13 -17.53
N HIS A 23 -9.54 5.88 -17.27
CA HIS A 23 -8.65 5.45 -16.20
C HIS A 23 -7.25 5.06 -16.68
N GLN A 24 -7.06 4.98 -18.01
CA GLN A 24 -5.80 4.56 -18.61
C GLN A 24 -4.68 5.56 -18.36
N GLY A 25 -3.51 5.03 -18.02
CA GLY A 25 -2.27 5.79 -17.95
C GLY A 25 -1.55 5.80 -19.30
N PHE A 26 -0.56 6.68 -19.42
CA PHE A 26 0.28 6.76 -20.61
C PHE A 26 1.68 7.24 -20.26
N SER A 27 2.66 6.82 -21.03
CA SER A 27 4.05 7.22 -20.82
C SER A 27 4.72 7.42 -22.19
N SER A 28 5.26 8.62 -22.44
CA SER A 28 5.95 8.93 -23.68
C SER A 28 7.01 10.02 -23.51
N ASN A 29 7.95 10.06 -24.41
CA ASN A 29 8.89 11.17 -24.54
C ASN A 29 8.44 12.10 -25.65
N VAL A 30 8.49 13.39 -25.41
CA VAL A 30 8.12 14.44 -26.37
C VAL A 30 9.27 15.44 -26.53
N MET A 31 9.43 15.98 -27.73
CA MET A 31 10.34 17.08 -27.96
C MET A 31 9.66 18.40 -27.60
N THR A 32 10.30 19.18 -26.74
CA THR A 32 9.89 20.53 -26.38
C THR A 32 10.94 21.54 -26.80
N PRO A 33 10.63 22.85 -26.81
CA PRO A 33 11.66 23.90 -27.05
C PRO A 33 12.83 23.83 -26.06
N GLY A 34 12.61 23.26 -24.85
CA GLY A 34 13.66 23.05 -23.84
C GLY A 34 14.43 21.74 -23.98
N GLY A 35 14.07 20.89 -24.95
CA GLY A 35 14.66 19.57 -25.18
C GLY A 35 13.66 18.43 -25.00
N GLU A 36 14.18 17.21 -24.97
CA GLU A 36 13.38 16.00 -24.75
C GLU A 36 12.83 15.98 -23.31
N MET A 37 11.55 15.69 -23.18
CA MET A 37 10.86 15.60 -21.89
C MET A 37 10.04 14.31 -21.81
N HIS A 38 10.17 13.58 -20.70
CA HIS A 38 9.36 12.42 -20.40
C HIS A 38 8.04 12.84 -19.73
N LEU A 39 6.93 12.44 -20.30
CA LEU A 39 5.58 12.63 -19.73
C LEU A 39 5.04 11.28 -19.28
N ALA A 40 4.51 11.21 -18.05
CA ALA A 40 3.84 10.04 -17.52
C ALA A 40 2.47 10.45 -16.96
N LEU A 41 1.40 9.93 -17.54
CA LEU A 41 0.04 10.01 -17.01
C LEU A 41 -0.21 8.80 -16.12
N SER A 42 -0.60 9.02 -14.88
CA SER A 42 -0.92 7.94 -13.94
C SER A 42 -2.26 7.31 -14.28
N PHE A 43 -2.37 5.98 -14.10
CA PHE A 43 -3.66 5.31 -14.04
C PHE A 43 -4.46 5.84 -12.84
N ASN A 44 -5.77 6.01 -13.01
CA ASN A 44 -6.63 6.53 -11.95
C ASN A 44 -7.99 5.81 -11.94
N PRO A 45 -8.62 5.62 -10.78
CA PRO A 45 -10.00 5.14 -10.68
C PRO A 45 -10.99 6.31 -10.80
N SER A 46 -12.29 5.99 -10.84
CA SER A 46 -13.36 6.99 -10.74
C SER A 46 -13.52 7.62 -9.34
N HIS A 47 -12.78 7.14 -8.35
CA HIS A 47 -12.70 7.73 -7.02
C HIS A 47 -11.82 8.98 -7.10
N LEU A 48 -12.48 10.14 -7.08
CA LEU A 48 -11.84 11.42 -7.34
C LEU A 48 -10.78 11.75 -6.28
N GLU A 49 -9.71 12.43 -6.69
CA GLU A 49 -8.60 12.97 -5.89
C GLU A 49 -7.60 11.93 -5.35
N ILE A 50 -7.96 10.64 -5.24
CA ILE A 50 -7.08 9.63 -4.64
C ILE A 50 -5.80 9.37 -5.45
N VAL A 51 -5.77 9.71 -6.73
CA VAL A 51 -4.58 9.57 -7.57
C VAL A 51 -3.50 10.61 -7.27
N ALA A 52 -3.86 11.73 -6.65
CA ALA A 52 -2.91 12.82 -6.35
C ALA A 52 -1.72 12.34 -5.50
N PRO A 53 -1.91 11.76 -4.30
CA PRO A 53 -0.80 11.25 -3.51
C PRO A 53 -0.09 10.05 -4.18
N VAL A 54 -0.79 9.24 -5.00
CA VAL A 54 -0.15 8.17 -5.80
C VAL A 54 0.84 8.76 -6.80
N ALA A 55 0.45 9.81 -7.52
CA ALA A 55 1.32 10.50 -8.47
C ALA A 55 2.53 11.13 -7.77
N GLU A 56 2.33 11.76 -6.61
CA GLU A 56 3.41 12.33 -5.81
C GLU A 56 4.40 11.28 -5.30
N GLY A 57 3.91 10.11 -4.84
CA GLY A 57 4.74 8.98 -4.47
C GLY A 57 5.61 8.47 -5.63
N SER A 58 5.01 8.38 -6.81
CA SER A 58 5.70 8.01 -8.04
C SER A 58 6.78 9.04 -8.45
N VAL A 59 6.49 10.35 -8.29
CA VAL A 59 7.46 11.43 -8.51
C VAL A 59 8.61 11.31 -7.52
N ARG A 60 8.31 11.15 -6.23
CA ARG A 60 9.34 11.02 -5.18
C ARG A 60 10.28 9.84 -5.44
N ALA A 61 9.77 8.69 -5.82
CA ALA A 61 10.59 7.53 -6.17
C ALA A 61 11.53 7.80 -7.35
N ARG A 62 11.08 8.58 -8.34
CA ARG A 62 11.93 9.02 -9.45
C ARG A 62 13.00 10.01 -9.02
N GLN A 63 12.65 10.94 -8.13
CA GLN A 63 13.60 11.91 -7.57
C GLN A 63 14.68 11.20 -6.74
N ASP A 64 14.31 10.31 -5.85
CA ASP A 64 15.26 9.56 -5.01
C ASP A 64 16.23 8.74 -5.87
N ARG A 65 15.75 8.03 -6.89
CA ARG A 65 16.58 7.26 -7.82
C ARG A 65 17.56 8.15 -8.61
N ARG A 66 17.16 9.37 -8.96
CA ARG A 66 17.99 10.34 -9.68
C ARG A 66 18.86 11.19 -8.77
N LYS A 67 18.72 11.06 -7.45
CA LYS A 67 19.30 11.97 -6.45
C LYS A 67 18.89 13.43 -6.66
N ASP A 68 17.68 13.62 -7.17
CA ASP A 68 17.04 14.92 -7.41
C ASP A 68 16.41 15.46 -6.11
N TYR A 69 17.24 15.75 -5.11
CA TYR A 69 16.77 16.19 -3.79
C TYR A 69 16.14 17.60 -3.80
N ALA A 70 16.44 18.38 -4.82
CA ALA A 70 15.86 19.71 -5.03
C ALA A 70 14.50 19.63 -5.75
N GLY A 71 14.20 18.54 -6.44
CA GLY A 71 12.98 18.39 -7.24
C GLY A 71 13.03 19.18 -8.55
N ASP A 72 14.23 19.30 -9.16
CA ASP A 72 14.44 20.08 -10.39
C ASP A 72 14.16 19.27 -11.66
N LEU A 73 14.31 17.94 -11.59
CA LEU A 73 14.24 17.06 -12.74
C LEU A 73 12.88 16.40 -12.93
N VAL A 74 12.13 16.21 -11.83
CA VAL A 74 10.81 15.55 -11.86
C VAL A 74 9.81 16.36 -11.05
N ALA A 75 8.67 16.71 -11.67
CA ALA A 75 7.63 17.51 -11.04
C ALA A 75 6.26 16.88 -11.22
N PRO A 76 5.39 16.89 -10.19
CA PRO A 76 4.00 16.51 -10.31
C PRO A 76 3.15 17.66 -10.86
N ILE A 77 2.22 17.33 -11.76
CA ILE A 77 1.13 18.19 -12.20
C ILE A 77 -0.16 17.42 -11.91
N ILE A 78 -1.05 18.03 -11.15
CA ILE A 78 -2.29 17.37 -10.70
C ILE A 78 -3.48 18.19 -11.20
N ILE A 79 -4.39 17.53 -11.93
CA ILE A 79 -5.58 18.16 -12.50
C ILE A 79 -6.80 17.74 -11.69
N HIS A 80 -7.56 18.71 -11.20
CA HIS A 80 -8.70 18.52 -10.30
C HIS A 80 -9.99 19.05 -10.92
N GLY A 81 -11.14 18.51 -10.46
CA GLY A 81 -12.43 19.17 -10.56
C GLY A 81 -12.69 20.03 -9.33
N ASP A 82 -13.36 21.17 -9.50
CA ASP A 82 -13.63 22.15 -8.43
C ASP A 82 -14.40 21.55 -7.23
N ALA A 83 -15.42 20.76 -7.51
CA ALA A 83 -16.24 20.14 -6.46
C ALA A 83 -15.48 19.06 -5.68
N ALA A 84 -14.68 18.25 -6.37
CA ALA A 84 -13.85 17.22 -5.73
C ALA A 84 -12.72 17.83 -4.92
N PHE A 85 -12.01 18.81 -5.46
CA PHE A 85 -10.94 19.54 -4.78
C PHE A 85 -11.40 20.16 -3.46
N ALA A 86 -12.59 20.77 -3.45
CA ALA A 86 -13.15 21.38 -2.23
C ALA A 86 -13.69 20.35 -1.23
N GLY A 87 -14.14 19.16 -1.70
CA GLY A 87 -14.94 18.23 -0.88
C GLY A 87 -14.24 16.97 -0.43
N GLN A 88 -13.17 16.53 -1.10
CA GLN A 88 -12.47 15.28 -0.77
C GLN A 88 -11.36 15.51 0.27
N GLY A 89 -11.44 14.80 1.41
CA GLY A 89 -10.48 14.96 2.51
C GLY A 89 -9.05 14.65 2.14
N VAL A 90 -8.81 13.73 1.21
CA VAL A 90 -7.47 13.34 0.74
C VAL A 90 -6.68 14.51 0.13
N VAL A 91 -7.37 15.54 -0.40
CA VAL A 91 -6.73 16.78 -0.88
C VAL A 91 -6.02 17.50 0.27
N MET A 92 -6.70 17.64 1.43
CA MET A 92 -6.12 18.27 2.62
C MET A 92 -4.94 17.45 3.16
N GLU A 93 -5.07 16.12 3.19
CA GLU A 93 -4.00 15.23 3.62
C GLU A 93 -2.77 15.37 2.71
N THR A 94 -2.97 15.36 1.38
CA THR A 94 -1.90 15.54 0.39
C THR A 94 -1.19 16.88 0.56
N PHE A 95 -1.92 17.96 0.77
CA PHE A 95 -1.31 19.26 1.05
C PHE A 95 -0.48 19.26 2.35
N GLN A 96 -0.95 18.62 3.41
CA GLN A 96 -0.17 18.52 4.64
C GLN A 96 1.10 17.68 4.48
N MET A 97 1.16 16.76 3.52
CA MET A 97 2.35 15.98 3.20
C MET A 97 3.40 16.79 2.44
N SER A 98 2.99 17.77 1.66
CA SER A 98 3.76 18.38 0.55
C SER A 98 5.13 18.97 0.94
N GLN A 99 5.32 19.38 2.20
CA GLN A 99 6.58 19.90 2.72
C GLN A 99 7.21 19.02 3.81
N THR A 100 6.60 17.87 4.13
CA THR A 100 7.13 16.98 5.14
C THR A 100 8.32 16.16 4.58
N ARG A 101 9.28 15.85 5.45
CA ARG A 101 10.57 15.26 5.07
C ARG A 101 10.43 13.97 4.23
N GLY A 102 9.50 13.10 4.59
CA GLY A 102 9.32 11.80 3.93
C GLY A 102 8.59 11.89 2.60
N PHE A 103 7.83 12.96 2.35
CA PHE A 103 6.83 13.00 1.29
C PHE A 103 6.98 14.17 0.31
N LYS A 104 7.74 15.22 0.64
CA LYS A 104 7.94 16.38 -0.24
C LYS A 104 8.49 15.98 -1.61
N THR A 105 7.98 16.65 -2.65
CA THR A 105 8.36 16.47 -4.06
C THR A 105 8.99 17.73 -4.68
N GLY A 106 9.28 18.74 -3.87
CA GLY A 106 9.70 20.05 -4.38
C GLY A 106 8.55 20.88 -4.96
N GLY A 107 7.34 20.63 -4.46
CA GLY A 107 6.11 21.32 -4.87
C GLY A 107 5.41 20.69 -6.05
N SER A 108 4.09 20.83 -6.08
CA SER A 108 3.18 20.37 -7.14
C SER A 108 2.48 21.55 -7.79
N VAL A 109 2.21 21.45 -9.10
CA VAL A 109 1.32 22.40 -9.80
C VAL A 109 -0.07 21.79 -9.83
N HIS A 110 -1.01 22.41 -9.13
CA HIS A 110 -2.42 22.01 -9.08
C HIS A 110 -3.24 22.84 -10.04
N ILE A 111 -3.94 22.20 -10.97
CA ILE A 111 -4.80 22.86 -11.95
C ILE A 111 -6.24 22.45 -11.65
N ILE A 112 -7.06 23.37 -11.17
CA ILE A 112 -8.47 23.12 -10.92
C ILE A 112 -9.27 23.52 -12.15
N VAL A 113 -9.83 22.54 -12.86
CA VAL A 113 -10.80 22.77 -13.95
C VAL A 113 -12.13 23.16 -13.31
N ASN A 114 -12.25 24.43 -12.92
CA ASN A 114 -13.39 24.98 -12.22
C ASN A 114 -14.54 25.27 -13.17
N ASN A 115 -15.29 24.24 -13.51
CA ASN A 115 -16.48 24.38 -14.37
C ASN A 115 -17.73 24.79 -13.61
N GLN A 116 -17.62 25.08 -12.31
CA GLN A 116 -18.65 25.65 -11.43
C GLN A 116 -19.86 24.73 -11.19
N ILE A 117 -19.70 23.45 -11.44
CA ILE A 117 -20.73 22.44 -11.23
C ILE A 117 -20.12 21.07 -10.89
N GLY A 118 -20.57 20.43 -9.81
CA GLY A 118 -20.24 19.05 -9.47
C GLY A 118 -21.45 18.14 -9.72
N PHE A 119 -21.34 17.17 -10.63
CA PHE A 119 -22.49 16.38 -11.11
C PHE A 119 -23.62 17.29 -11.58
N THR A 120 -24.65 17.49 -10.75
CA THR A 120 -25.79 18.40 -11.00
C THR A 120 -25.89 19.54 -9.95
N THR A 121 -24.93 19.62 -9.03
CA THR A 121 -24.89 20.65 -7.98
C THR A 121 -24.09 21.86 -8.45
N HIS A 122 -24.74 23.02 -8.60
CA HIS A 122 -24.12 24.25 -9.10
C HIS A 122 -24.28 25.46 -8.18
N LYS A 123 -25.23 25.39 -7.23
CA LYS A 123 -25.40 26.48 -6.25
C LYS A 123 -24.36 26.34 -5.16
N GLN A 124 -23.65 27.43 -4.87
CA GLN A 124 -22.64 27.46 -3.82
C GLN A 124 -23.18 26.99 -2.47
N ILE A 125 -24.39 27.40 -2.11
CA ILE A 125 -25.04 27.04 -0.84
C ILE A 125 -25.22 25.53 -0.63
N ASP A 126 -25.28 24.76 -1.74
CA ASP A 126 -25.41 23.29 -1.72
C ASP A 126 -24.05 22.59 -1.93
N ALA A 127 -23.05 23.33 -2.43
CA ALA A 127 -21.78 22.76 -2.85
C ALA A 127 -20.66 22.90 -1.81
N ARG A 128 -20.57 24.06 -1.15
CA ARG A 128 -19.49 24.36 -0.19
C ARG A 128 -19.80 25.59 0.66
N SER A 129 -19.13 25.69 1.80
CA SER A 129 -19.25 26.83 2.73
C SER A 129 -18.38 28.03 2.32
N THR A 130 -17.36 27.79 1.48
CA THR A 130 -16.38 28.83 1.07
C THR A 130 -16.79 29.50 -0.23
N GLU A 131 -16.31 30.73 -0.46
CA GLU A 131 -16.53 31.46 -1.71
C GLU A 131 -15.85 30.73 -2.87
N TYR A 132 -14.59 30.38 -2.71
CA TYR A 132 -13.80 29.68 -3.71
C TYR A 132 -13.58 28.20 -3.34
N CYS A 133 -13.58 27.32 -4.33
CA CYS A 133 -13.24 25.91 -4.15
C CYS A 133 -11.78 25.73 -3.69
N THR A 134 -10.93 26.70 -3.96
CA THR A 134 -9.50 26.72 -3.69
C THR A 134 -9.11 27.10 -2.27
N GLU A 135 -10.06 27.43 -1.42
CA GLU A 135 -9.78 27.86 -0.03
C GLU A 135 -8.98 26.82 0.78
N VAL A 136 -9.10 25.52 0.45
CA VAL A 136 -8.33 24.45 1.10
C VAL A 136 -6.81 24.62 0.91
N ALA A 137 -6.36 25.23 -0.18
CA ALA A 137 -4.94 25.45 -0.44
C ALA A 137 -4.32 26.52 0.48
N LYS A 138 -5.13 27.36 1.08
CA LYS A 138 -4.66 28.39 2.03
C LYS A 138 -4.08 27.80 3.31
N MET A 139 -4.44 26.56 3.67
CA MET A 139 -3.90 25.90 4.87
C MET A 139 -2.38 25.71 4.79
N ILE A 140 -1.81 25.57 3.60
CA ILE A 140 -0.37 25.50 3.36
C ILE A 140 0.22 26.79 2.79
N GLN A 141 -0.58 27.85 2.72
CA GLN A 141 -0.21 29.15 2.16
C GLN A 141 0.26 29.07 0.71
N ALA A 142 -0.31 28.16 -0.08
CA ALA A 142 -0.03 28.08 -1.50
C ALA A 142 -0.60 29.29 -2.25
N PRO A 143 0.13 29.91 -3.19
CA PRO A 143 -0.43 30.90 -4.09
C PRO A 143 -1.57 30.32 -4.90
N ILE A 144 -2.63 31.11 -5.10
CA ILE A 144 -3.79 30.76 -5.91
C ILE A 144 -3.90 31.78 -7.02
N LEU A 145 -3.84 31.32 -8.26
CA LEU A 145 -3.96 32.13 -9.46
C LEU A 145 -5.34 31.88 -10.07
N HIS A 146 -6.27 32.85 -9.89
CA HIS A 146 -7.58 32.78 -10.56
C HIS A 146 -7.44 33.26 -11.98
N VAL A 147 -7.80 32.45 -12.96
CA VAL A 147 -7.66 32.78 -14.39
C VAL A 147 -8.94 32.41 -15.15
N ASN A 148 -9.36 33.31 -16.07
CA ASN A 148 -10.49 33.06 -16.95
C ASN A 148 -10.07 32.06 -18.04
N GLY A 149 -10.71 30.90 -18.11
CA GLY A 149 -10.46 29.86 -19.12
C GLY A 149 -10.84 30.30 -20.56
N ASP A 150 -11.60 31.38 -20.73
CA ASP A 150 -11.91 31.96 -22.05
C ASP A 150 -10.80 32.93 -22.57
N ASP A 151 -9.74 33.14 -21.76
CA ASP A 151 -8.57 33.94 -22.15
C ASP A 151 -7.30 33.07 -22.22
N PRO A 152 -6.97 32.50 -23.39
CA PRO A 152 -5.80 31.63 -23.55
C PRO A 152 -4.45 32.31 -23.21
N GLU A 153 -4.32 33.62 -23.46
CA GLU A 153 -3.08 34.35 -23.14
C GLU A 153 -2.88 34.48 -21.63
N ALA A 154 -3.95 34.79 -20.89
CA ALA A 154 -3.92 34.81 -19.43
C ALA A 154 -3.66 33.43 -18.84
N VAL A 155 -4.19 32.35 -19.43
CA VAL A 155 -3.96 30.98 -19.00
C VAL A 155 -2.47 30.60 -19.18
N ILE A 156 -1.87 30.94 -20.33
CA ILE A 156 -0.44 30.70 -20.58
C ILE A 156 0.40 31.49 -19.58
N PHE A 157 0.11 32.76 -19.36
CA PHE A 157 0.82 33.60 -18.40
C PHE A 157 0.75 33.01 -16.95
N ALA A 158 -0.45 32.65 -16.50
CA ALA A 158 -0.63 32.06 -15.18
C ALA A 158 0.11 30.72 -15.05
N THR A 159 0.12 29.91 -16.12
CA THR A 159 0.84 28.62 -16.13
C THR A 159 2.36 28.82 -16.04
N GLN A 160 2.91 29.78 -16.79
CA GLN A 160 4.34 30.12 -16.72
C GLN A 160 4.70 30.60 -15.30
N LEU A 161 3.91 31.53 -14.76
CA LEU A 161 4.11 32.04 -13.40
C LEU A 161 4.07 30.94 -12.33
N ALA A 162 3.13 29.98 -12.46
CA ALA A 162 3.03 28.84 -11.57
C ALA A 162 4.26 27.92 -11.68
N ALA A 163 4.71 27.64 -12.91
CA ALA A 163 5.91 26.84 -13.13
C ALA A 163 7.16 27.52 -12.54
N ASP A 164 7.34 28.81 -12.79
CA ASP A 164 8.46 29.60 -12.26
C ASP A 164 8.43 29.62 -10.71
N TYR A 165 7.24 29.87 -10.13
CA TYR A 165 7.07 29.83 -8.68
C TYR A 165 7.48 28.48 -8.09
N ARG A 166 6.96 27.38 -8.65
CA ARG A 166 7.32 26.03 -8.22
C ARG A 166 8.83 25.78 -8.33
N MET A 167 9.43 26.19 -9.44
CA MET A 167 10.87 25.99 -9.68
C MET A 167 11.74 26.85 -8.78
N GLU A 168 11.31 28.04 -8.41
CA GLU A 168 12.06 28.94 -7.52
C GLU A 168 11.91 28.56 -6.05
N PHE A 169 10.65 28.37 -5.58
CA PHE A 169 10.35 28.23 -4.15
C PHE A 169 10.19 26.77 -3.68
N ARG A 170 10.11 25.81 -4.58
CA ARG A 170 9.90 24.38 -4.26
C ARG A 170 8.65 24.14 -3.39
N LYS A 171 7.58 24.84 -3.71
CA LYS A 171 6.28 24.80 -3.02
C LYS A 171 5.15 24.59 -4.01
N ASP A 172 4.04 24.15 -3.49
CA ASP A 172 2.81 23.98 -4.27
C ASP A 172 2.26 25.33 -4.72
N VAL A 173 1.62 25.30 -5.87
CA VAL A 173 0.92 26.44 -6.48
C VAL A 173 -0.37 25.95 -7.12
N VAL A 174 -1.42 26.75 -7.03
CA VAL A 174 -2.76 26.40 -7.50
C VAL A 174 -3.18 27.36 -8.61
N ILE A 175 -3.64 26.81 -9.73
CA ILE A 175 -4.28 27.53 -10.81
C ILE A 175 -5.77 27.21 -10.78
N ASP A 176 -6.60 28.19 -10.43
CA ASP A 176 -8.06 28.08 -10.51
C ASP A 176 -8.50 28.51 -11.92
N LEU A 177 -8.64 27.52 -12.81
CA LEU A 177 -9.05 27.73 -14.20
C LEU A 177 -10.58 27.82 -14.27
N ILE A 178 -11.11 29.03 -14.17
CA ILE A 178 -12.56 29.28 -14.18
C ILE A 178 -13.09 29.12 -15.61
N CYS A 179 -13.94 28.11 -15.76
CA CYS A 179 -14.51 27.72 -17.04
C CYS A 179 -15.98 27.26 -16.89
N TYR A 180 -16.51 26.57 -17.86
CA TYR A 180 -17.86 26.02 -17.84
C TYR A 180 -17.94 24.70 -18.62
N ARG A 181 -18.82 23.81 -18.19
CA ARG A 181 -19.10 22.54 -18.85
C ARG A 181 -20.18 22.72 -19.91
N ARG A 182 -19.87 22.48 -21.18
CA ARG A 182 -20.82 22.71 -22.30
C ARG A 182 -21.88 21.59 -22.43
N ARG A 183 -21.54 20.37 -22.03
CA ARG A 183 -22.41 19.18 -22.11
C ARG A 183 -22.84 18.73 -20.71
N GLY A 184 -23.68 17.69 -20.63
CA GLY A 184 -24.06 17.09 -19.37
C GLY A 184 -22.93 16.40 -18.64
N HIS A 185 -23.21 15.84 -17.47
CA HIS A 185 -22.25 15.05 -16.70
C HIS A 185 -21.83 13.78 -17.46
N ASN A 186 -22.77 13.18 -18.22
CA ASN A 186 -22.52 12.06 -19.10
C ASN A 186 -23.15 12.29 -20.47
N GLU A 187 -22.89 11.41 -21.42
CA GLU A 187 -23.28 11.55 -22.82
C GLU A 187 -24.81 11.57 -23.03
N ALA A 188 -25.57 10.95 -22.14
CA ALA A 188 -27.03 10.83 -22.21
C ALA A 188 -27.78 11.96 -21.48
N GLU A 189 -27.08 12.80 -20.72
CA GLU A 189 -27.69 13.83 -19.89
C GLU A 189 -27.99 15.11 -20.69
N GLU A 190 -29.24 15.61 -20.54
CA GLU A 190 -29.62 16.95 -20.96
C GLU A 190 -29.58 17.91 -19.75
N PRO A 191 -28.53 18.73 -19.61
CA PRO A 191 -28.31 19.52 -18.39
C PRO A 191 -29.32 20.65 -18.18
N MET A 192 -30.07 21.06 -19.19
CA MET A 192 -31.14 22.05 -19.02
C MET A 192 -32.29 21.56 -18.14
N LYS A 193 -32.40 20.24 -17.92
CA LYS A 193 -33.41 19.68 -17.01
C LYS A 193 -33.18 20.10 -15.56
N THR A 194 -31.92 20.30 -15.17
CA THR A 194 -31.53 20.61 -13.79
C THR A 194 -30.95 22.01 -13.61
N GLN A 195 -30.28 22.58 -14.63
CA GLN A 195 -29.65 23.91 -14.61
C GLN A 195 -30.09 24.79 -15.79
N PRO A 196 -31.39 25.13 -15.96
CA PRO A 196 -31.88 25.81 -17.15
C PRO A 196 -31.26 27.19 -17.34
N LEU A 197 -31.13 28.02 -16.32
CA LEU A 197 -30.59 29.37 -16.44
C LEU A 197 -29.10 29.37 -16.75
N MET A 198 -28.33 28.46 -16.13
CA MET A 198 -26.90 28.31 -16.37
C MET A 198 -26.64 27.92 -17.83
N TYR A 199 -27.35 26.89 -18.32
CA TYR A 199 -27.15 26.39 -19.67
C TYR A 199 -27.74 27.28 -20.77
N GLN A 200 -28.73 28.12 -20.48
CA GLN A 200 -29.11 29.20 -21.38
C GLN A 200 -27.94 30.14 -21.67
N LYS A 201 -27.20 30.55 -20.62
CA LYS A 201 -25.98 31.37 -20.78
C LYS A 201 -24.88 30.61 -21.52
N ILE A 202 -24.58 29.39 -21.12
CA ILE A 202 -23.54 28.56 -21.73
C ILE A 202 -23.78 28.31 -23.22
N ARG A 203 -25.04 28.03 -23.62
CA ARG A 203 -25.38 27.83 -25.04
C ARG A 203 -25.29 29.10 -25.89
N GLY A 204 -25.45 30.26 -25.26
CA GLY A 204 -25.26 31.56 -25.90
C GLY A 204 -23.79 32.00 -25.97
N GLN A 205 -22.87 31.31 -25.30
CA GLN A 205 -21.45 31.64 -25.25
C GLN A 205 -20.71 31.07 -26.47
N ASN A 206 -19.88 31.89 -27.11
CA ASN A 206 -18.96 31.39 -28.13
C ASN A 206 -17.96 30.37 -27.56
N THR A 207 -17.40 29.53 -28.41
CA THR A 207 -16.28 28.68 -27.98
C THR A 207 -15.03 29.54 -27.74
N VAL A 208 -14.13 29.08 -26.86
CA VAL A 208 -12.83 29.76 -26.65
C VAL A 208 -12.10 29.99 -27.97
N CYS A 209 -12.07 28.97 -28.84
CA CYS A 209 -11.47 29.07 -30.16
C CYS A 209 -12.10 30.21 -30.98
N ALA A 210 -13.43 30.31 -31.08
CA ALA A 210 -14.10 31.34 -31.82
C ALA A 210 -13.84 32.76 -31.25
N ALA A 211 -14.00 32.90 -29.91
CA ALA A 211 -13.78 34.17 -29.24
C ALA A 211 -12.33 34.67 -29.39
N PHE A 212 -11.36 33.78 -29.27
CA PHE A 212 -9.94 34.09 -29.41
C PHE A 212 -9.59 34.40 -30.88
N SER A 213 -10.17 33.66 -31.81
CA SER A 213 -10.03 33.92 -33.25
C SER A 213 -10.52 35.32 -33.62
N ASP A 214 -11.71 35.71 -33.15
CA ASP A 214 -12.27 37.05 -33.38
C ASP A 214 -11.35 38.14 -32.81
N LYS A 215 -10.77 37.93 -31.63
CA LYS A 215 -9.78 38.85 -31.03
C LYS A 215 -8.54 38.95 -31.89
N MET A 216 -7.95 37.85 -32.34
CA MET A 216 -6.73 37.82 -33.15
C MET A 216 -6.93 38.54 -34.52
N VAL A 217 -8.11 38.40 -35.10
CA VAL A 217 -8.48 39.13 -36.33
C VAL A 217 -8.65 40.62 -36.04
N ALA A 218 -9.35 40.98 -34.96
CA ALA A 218 -9.55 42.39 -34.56
C ALA A 218 -8.23 43.11 -34.26
N ASP A 219 -7.28 42.42 -33.64
CA ASP A 219 -5.92 42.91 -33.33
C ASP A 219 -5.00 42.93 -34.57
N GLY A 220 -5.47 42.41 -35.71
CA GLY A 220 -4.72 42.40 -36.99
C GLY A 220 -3.57 41.39 -37.01
N ILE A 221 -3.57 40.42 -36.12
CA ILE A 221 -2.52 39.38 -35.99
C ILE A 221 -2.69 38.30 -37.05
N VAL A 222 -3.96 37.91 -37.32
CA VAL A 222 -4.30 36.95 -38.38
C VAL A 222 -5.39 37.49 -39.29
N GLN A 223 -5.45 37.01 -40.54
CA GLN A 223 -6.54 37.31 -41.47
C GLN A 223 -7.74 36.40 -41.21
N THR A 224 -8.93 36.83 -41.53
CA THR A 224 -10.18 36.09 -41.30
C THR A 224 -10.17 34.70 -41.93
N ASP A 225 -9.60 34.55 -43.15
CA ASP A 225 -9.51 33.29 -43.88
C ASP A 225 -8.41 32.34 -43.36
N ALA A 226 -7.46 32.86 -42.60
CA ALA A 226 -6.37 32.05 -42.07
C ALA A 226 -6.87 30.96 -41.08
N ILE A 227 -7.89 31.26 -40.30
CA ILE A 227 -8.46 30.33 -39.30
C ILE A 227 -9.17 29.17 -39.96
N ASP A 228 -10.00 29.47 -40.98
CA ASP A 228 -10.65 28.44 -41.79
C ASP A 228 -9.62 27.56 -42.50
N ALA A 229 -8.58 28.18 -43.05
CA ALA A 229 -7.48 27.47 -43.69
C ALA A 229 -6.69 26.55 -42.69
N MET A 230 -6.50 27.00 -41.44
CA MET A 230 -5.87 26.16 -40.39
C MET A 230 -6.75 24.95 -40.03
N THR A 231 -8.05 25.17 -39.87
CA THR A 231 -9.03 24.13 -39.58
C THR A 231 -9.08 23.07 -40.68
N GLU A 232 -9.11 23.53 -41.95
CA GLU A 232 -9.17 22.63 -43.10
C GLU A 232 -7.87 21.83 -43.28
N ARG A 233 -6.71 22.46 -43.07
CA ARG A 233 -5.42 21.71 -43.06
C ARG A 233 -5.41 20.63 -42.00
N TYR A 234 -5.90 20.93 -40.80
CA TYR A 234 -5.95 19.94 -39.72
C TYR A 234 -6.88 18.78 -40.05
N ARG A 235 -8.08 19.05 -40.60
CA ARG A 235 -9.01 18.02 -41.09
C ARG A 235 -8.40 17.15 -42.15
N THR A 236 -7.78 17.78 -43.17
CA THR A 236 -7.14 17.08 -44.29
C THR A 236 -6.07 16.10 -43.77
N ARG A 237 -5.26 16.52 -42.79
CA ARG A 237 -4.25 15.67 -42.18
C ARG A 237 -4.88 14.49 -41.45
N LEU A 238 -5.97 14.72 -40.69
CA LEU A 238 -6.71 13.64 -40.02
C LEU A 238 -7.33 12.64 -41.03
N GLU A 239 -7.94 13.15 -42.11
CA GLU A 239 -8.57 12.34 -43.15
C GLU A 239 -7.55 11.55 -43.96
N SER A 240 -6.34 12.08 -44.16
CA SER A 240 -5.24 11.36 -44.81
C SER A 240 -4.58 10.29 -43.92
N GLY A 241 -4.99 10.18 -42.64
CA GLY A 241 -4.40 9.26 -41.68
C GLY A 241 -3.04 9.72 -41.15
N GLU A 242 -2.64 10.96 -41.37
CA GLU A 242 -1.43 11.54 -40.79
C GLU A 242 -1.59 11.72 -39.29
N SER A 243 -0.54 11.41 -38.50
CA SER A 243 -0.49 11.77 -37.09
C SER A 243 -0.50 13.30 -36.96
N VAL A 244 -1.44 13.82 -36.18
CA VAL A 244 -1.49 15.26 -35.82
C VAL A 244 -1.03 15.48 -34.37
N ALA A 245 -0.65 14.41 -33.68
CA ALA A 245 -0.04 14.48 -32.35
C ALA A 245 1.37 15.10 -32.43
N LEU A 246 1.86 15.54 -31.27
CA LEU A 246 3.26 15.95 -31.14
C LEU A 246 4.17 14.79 -31.57
N ASP A 247 5.29 15.12 -32.18
CA ASP A 247 6.28 14.14 -32.58
C ASP A 247 6.78 13.41 -31.33
N LEU A 248 6.42 12.14 -31.21
CA LEU A 248 6.91 11.27 -30.15
C LEU A 248 8.35 10.87 -30.48
N VAL A 249 9.17 10.79 -29.46
CA VAL A 249 10.52 10.26 -29.59
C VAL A 249 10.44 8.74 -29.75
N HIS A 250 10.77 8.23 -30.94
CA HIS A 250 10.62 6.82 -31.29
C HIS A 250 11.64 5.91 -30.57
N GLU A 251 12.79 6.45 -30.16
CA GLU A 251 13.82 5.74 -29.43
C GLU A 251 14.17 6.51 -28.15
N PRO A 252 13.34 6.43 -27.10
CA PRO A 252 13.58 7.17 -25.88
C PRO A 252 14.84 6.69 -25.15
N ASP A 253 15.53 7.63 -24.45
CA ASP A 253 16.63 7.26 -23.57
C ASP A 253 16.13 6.39 -22.40
N THR A 254 16.40 5.11 -22.46
CA THR A 254 15.97 4.10 -21.46
C THR A 254 16.59 4.31 -20.08
N LYS A 255 17.65 5.14 -19.95
CA LYS A 255 18.21 5.49 -18.64
C LYS A 255 17.21 6.19 -17.72
N LEU A 256 16.16 6.78 -18.27
CA LEU A 256 15.09 7.42 -17.50
C LEU A 256 14.06 6.42 -16.95
N PHE A 257 14.00 5.21 -17.51
CA PHE A 257 13.03 4.20 -17.13
C PHE A 257 13.54 3.30 -15.98
N VAL A 258 12.60 2.64 -15.32
CA VAL A 258 12.89 1.54 -14.38
C VAL A 258 12.85 0.24 -15.15
N ASP A 259 13.89 -0.58 -14.97
CA ASP A 259 13.88 -1.93 -15.53
C ASP A 259 12.96 -2.85 -14.72
N TRP A 260 11.83 -3.19 -15.28
CA TRP A 260 10.88 -4.15 -14.73
C TRP A 260 11.11 -5.58 -15.20
N ALA A 261 11.95 -5.79 -16.21
CA ALA A 261 12.17 -7.11 -16.81
C ALA A 261 12.54 -8.21 -15.78
N PRO A 262 13.36 -7.94 -14.75
CA PRO A 262 13.69 -8.96 -13.74
C PRO A 262 12.49 -9.42 -12.90
N TYR A 263 11.38 -8.66 -12.89
CA TYR A 263 10.21 -8.91 -12.06
C TYR A 263 9.00 -9.41 -12.84
N LEU A 264 9.13 -9.56 -14.15
CA LEU A 264 8.07 -10.06 -15.02
C LEU A 264 8.15 -11.59 -15.17
N GLY A 265 6.98 -12.24 -15.31
CA GLY A 265 6.89 -13.67 -15.57
C GLY A 265 7.24 -14.60 -14.41
N SER A 266 7.50 -14.06 -13.20
CA SER A 266 7.70 -14.84 -11.99
C SER A 266 6.40 -15.02 -11.22
N SER A 267 6.27 -16.12 -10.47
CA SER A 267 5.11 -16.43 -9.63
C SER A 267 5.42 -16.30 -8.13
N LEU A 268 4.38 -16.34 -7.31
CA LEU A 268 4.52 -16.39 -5.86
C LEU A 268 5.13 -17.71 -5.35
N ASP A 269 5.19 -18.74 -6.18
CA ASP A 269 5.85 -20.02 -5.87
C ASP A 269 7.36 -19.99 -6.15
N THR A 270 7.87 -18.93 -6.79
CA THR A 270 9.30 -18.77 -7.05
C THR A 270 10.06 -18.75 -5.73
N PRO A 271 11.02 -19.66 -5.52
CA PRO A 271 11.77 -19.72 -4.27
C PRO A 271 12.65 -18.47 -4.09
N ALA A 272 12.89 -18.12 -2.84
CA ALA A 272 13.87 -17.08 -2.49
C ALA A 272 14.80 -17.62 -1.41
N ASP A 273 16.09 -17.54 -1.62
CA ASP A 273 17.08 -17.88 -0.59
C ASP A 273 17.18 -16.71 0.40
N THR A 274 16.57 -16.88 1.55
CA THR A 274 16.52 -15.87 2.62
C THR A 274 17.55 -16.12 3.71
N ARG A 275 18.44 -17.10 3.54
CA ARG A 275 19.54 -17.39 4.47
C ARG A 275 20.56 -16.25 4.48
N PHE A 276 21.32 -16.18 5.55
CA PHE A 276 22.38 -15.19 5.69
C PHE A 276 23.52 -15.78 6.54
N ASP A 277 24.75 -15.43 6.23
CA ASP A 277 25.90 -15.95 6.97
C ASP A 277 25.87 -15.51 8.44
N ASN A 278 26.04 -16.45 9.37
CA ASN A 278 25.96 -16.20 10.82
C ASN A 278 27.05 -15.22 11.30
N THR A 279 28.27 -15.32 10.76
CA THR A 279 29.36 -14.43 11.14
C THR A 279 29.05 -13.01 10.68
N ALA A 280 28.61 -12.84 9.43
CA ALA A 280 28.20 -11.54 8.90
C ALA A 280 26.98 -10.97 9.65
N PHE A 281 26.03 -11.80 10.09
CA PHE A 281 24.91 -11.39 10.94
C PHE A 281 25.37 -10.77 12.27
N GLN A 282 26.33 -11.41 12.95
CA GLN A 282 26.90 -10.89 14.18
C GLN A 282 27.67 -9.59 13.95
N GLU A 283 28.45 -9.50 12.88
CA GLU A 283 29.18 -8.29 12.50
C GLU A 283 28.23 -7.12 12.21
N LEU A 284 27.13 -7.35 11.50
CA LEU A 284 26.12 -6.32 11.25
C LEU A 284 25.47 -5.84 12.55
N SER A 285 25.12 -6.74 13.47
CA SER A 285 24.60 -6.37 14.78
C SER A 285 25.57 -5.48 15.53
N ALA A 286 26.85 -5.86 15.61
CA ALA A 286 27.87 -5.09 16.29
C ALA A 286 28.06 -3.67 15.66
N ARG A 287 28.00 -3.57 14.32
CA ARG A 287 28.08 -2.28 13.62
C ARG A 287 26.90 -1.37 13.95
N MET A 288 25.69 -1.91 14.07
CA MET A 288 24.50 -1.13 14.46
C MET A 288 24.56 -0.62 15.90
N GLU A 289 25.22 -1.33 16.79
CA GLU A 289 25.39 -0.96 18.20
C GLU A 289 26.47 0.11 18.40
N SER A 290 27.38 0.29 17.44
CA SER A 290 28.47 1.27 17.51
C SER A 290 27.88 2.69 17.42
N LEU A 291 27.97 3.44 18.52
CA LEU A 291 27.49 4.81 18.61
C LEU A 291 28.60 5.81 18.36
N PRO A 292 28.31 7.00 17.81
CA PRO A 292 29.24 8.10 17.72
C PRO A 292 29.72 8.56 19.11
N ASP A 293 30.94 9.13 19.18
CA ASP A 293 31.46 9.70 20.41
C ASP A 293 30.49 10.74 21.00
N GLY A 294 30.22 10.61 22.29
CA GLY A 294 29.36 11.53 23.02
C GLY A 294 27.86 11.31 22.81
N PHE A 295 27.44 10.32 22.02
CA PHE A 295 26.04 9.96 21.88
C PHE A 295 25.51 9.21 23.11
N VAL A 296 24.55 9.77 23.80
CA VAL A 296 24.01 9.22 25.06
C VAL A 296 22.60 8.72 24.84
N LEU A 297 22.38 7.43 25.06
CA LEU A 297 21.08 6.80 24.97
C LEU A 297 20.29 6.92 26.27
N HIS A 298 18.94 6.88 26.14
CA HIS A 298 18.09 6.63 27.29
C HIS A 298 18.34 5.24 27.86
N ARG A 299 18.33 5.09 29.18
CA ARG A 299 18.67 3.83 29.89
C ARG A 299 17.93 2.60 29.36
N GLN A 300 16.65 2.73 29.04
CA GLN A 300 15.88 1.60 28.49
C GLN A 300 16.35 1.21 27.09
N VAL A 301 16.70 2.17 26.26
CA VAL A 301 17.23 1.92 24.91
C VAL A 301 18.61 1.28 24.96
N SER A 302 19.49 1.73 25.87
CA SER A 302 20.79 1.08 26.11
C SER A 302 20.60 -0.39 26.45
N LYS A 303 19.62 -0.70 27.32
CA LYS A 303 19.32 -2.08 27.69
C LYS A 303 18.83 -2.92 26.50
N ILE A 304 18.03 -2.36 25.62
CA ILE A 304 17.58 -3.04 24.40
C ILE A 304 18.78 -3.38 23.49
N LEU A 305 19.72 -2.46 23.31
CA LEU A 305 20.92 -2.72 22.49
C LEU A 305 21.81 -3.79 23.14
N GLU A 306 22.03 -3.75 24.47
CA GLU A 306 22.74 -4.80 25.20
C GLU A 306 22.08 -6.19 25.02
N ASP A 307 20.75 -6.26 25.07
CA ASP A 307 20.04 -7.50 24.87
C ASP A 307 20.15 -7.98 23.42
N ARG A 308 20.11 -7.08 22.43
CA ARG A 308 20.35 -7.40 21.02
C ARG A 308 21.74 -7.96 20.77
N HIS A 309 22.75 -7.39 21.41
CA HIS A 309 24.11 -7.93 21.37
C HIS A 309 24.15 -9.39 21.87
N ARG A 310 23.51 -9.67 22.99
CA ARG A 310 23.41 -11.02 23.55
C ARG A 310 22.63 -11.96 22.63
N MET A 311 21.56 -11.47 21.97
CA MET A 311 20.78 -12.25 20.99
C MET A 311 21.65 -12.60 19.78
N ALA A 312 22.38 -11.65 19.21
CA ALA A 312 23.27 -11.89 18.07
C ALA A 312 24.40 -12.88 18.40
N ALA A 313 24.92 -12.82 19.61
CA ALA A 313 25.94 -13.75 20.12
C ALA A 313 25.39 -15.14 20.48
N GLY A 314 24.09 -15.40 20.35
CA GLY A 314 23.43 -16.66 20.74
C GLY A 314 23.31 -16.87 22.26
N ALA A 315 23.67 -15.87 23.08
CA ALA A 315 23.58 -15.94 24.54
C ALA A 315 22.17 -15.63 25.08
N MET A 316 21.25 -15.23 24.21
CA MET A 316 19.84 -14.96 24.47
C MET A 316 19.05 -15.28 23.20
N SER A 317 17.84 -15.83 23.35
CA SER A 317 16.95 -16.07 22.22
C SER A 317 16.54 -14.75 21.55
N VAL A 318 16.44 -14.76 20.23
CA VAL A 318 16.06 -13.62 19.41
C VAL A 318 14.59 -13.31 19.59
N ASN A 319 14.27 -12.05 19.89
CA ASN A 319 12.90 -11.56 19.94
C ASN A 319 12.47 -10.93 18.62
N TRP A 320 11.19 -10.56 18.51
CA TRP A 320 10.61 -9.98 17.30
C TRP A 320 11.32 -8.72 16.83
N GLY A 321 11.54 -7.75 17.74
CA GLY A 321 12.16 -6.47 17.36
C GLY A 321 13.59 -6.63 16.84
N MET A 322 14.35 -7.56 17.37
CA MET A 322 15.68 -7.91 16.86
C MET A 322 15.58 -8.56 15.48
N ALA A 323 14.71 -9.53 15.30
CA ALA A 323 14.55 -10.25 14.04
C ALA A 323 14.12 -9.30 12.90
N GLU A 324 13.17 -8.42 13.16
CA GLU A 324 12.70 -7.43 12.20
C GLU A 324 13.81 -6.44 11.79
N VAL A 325 14.52 -5.87 12.76
CA VAL A 325 15.61 -4.93 12.46
C VAL A 325 16.75 -5.61 11.72
N MET A 326 17.06 -6.88 12.04
CA MET A 326 18.09 -7.65 11.33
C MET A 326 17.64 -8.05 9.92
N ALA A 327 16.36 -8.24 9.67
CA ALA A 327 15.86 -8.43 8.31
C ALA A 327 16.19 -7.20 7.45
N TYR A 328 15.93 -6.00 7.95
CA TYR A 328 16.32 -4.77 7.26
C TYR A 328 17.84 -4.63 7.12
N ALA A 329 18.59 -4.91 8.16
CA ALA A 329 20.06 -4.79 8.16
C ALA A 329 20.71 -5.69 7.10
N THR A 330 20.30 -6.94 7.03
CA THR A 330 20.80 -7.91 6.05
C THR A 330 20.38 -7.58 4.62
N LEU A 331 19.18 -7.00 4.43
CA LEU A 331 18.76 -6.50 3.11
C LEU A 331 19.59 -5.31 2.65
N VAL A 332 19.81 -4.32 3.52
CA VAL A 332 20.68 -3.17 3.24
C VAL A 332 22.10 -3.63 2.89
N ASP A 333 22.66 -4.55 3.66
CA ASP A 333 24.00 -5.10 3.40
C ASP A 333 24.07 -5.80 2.03
N GLN A 334 23.02 -6.51 1.62
CA GLN A 334 22.92 -7.15 0.32
C GLN A 334 22.56 -6.21 -0.84
N GLY A 335 22.37 -4.92 -0.58
CA GLY A 335 22.14 -3.93 -1.64
C GLY A 335 20.67 -3.64 -1.92
N TYR A 336 19.73 -4.05 -1.05
CA TYR A 336 18.32 -3.74 -1.16
C TYR A 336 17.97 -2.51 -0.33
N PRO A 337 17.59 -1.37 -0.97
CA PRO A 337 17.07 -0.23 -0.24
C PRO A 337 15.77 -0.57 0.47
N VAL A 338 15.55 0.06 1.62
CA VAL A 338 14.32 -0.11 2.38
C VAL A 338 13.71 1.25 2.66
N ARG A 339 12.41 1.40 2.44
CA ARG A 339 11.63 2.56 2.83
C ARG A 339 10.53 2.11 3.80
N LEU A 340 10.60 2.59 5.03
CA LEU A 340 9.63 2.29 6.10
C LEU A 340 8.94 3.58 6.53
N THR A 341 7.63 3.63 6.35
CA THR A 341 6.79 4.77 6.71
C THR A 341 5.56 4.35 7.52
N GLY A 342 5.00 5.27 8.25
CA GLY A 342 3.83 5.09 9.09
C GLY A 342 3.96 5.90 10.38
N GLN A 343 2.95 5.83 11.22
CA GLN A 343 2.95 6.54 12.50
C GLN A 343 3.82 5.78 13.51
N ASP A 344 4.72 6.48 14.21
CA ASP A 344 5.62 5.93 15.24
C ASP A 344 6.58 4.82 14.76
N VAL A 345 6.83 4.69 13.46
CA VAL A 345 7.65 3.58 12.91
C VAL A 345 9.10 3.62 13.35
N GLY A 346 9.63 4.79 13.71
CA GLY A 346 11.02 4.93 14.18
C GLY A 346 11.32 4.13 15.43
N VAL A 347 10.37 4.10 16.36
CA VAL A 347 10.43 3.34 17.62
C VAL A 347 9.63 2.05 17.53
N GLY A 348 8.59 2.05 16.69
CA GLY A 348 7.51 1.08 16.63
C GLY A 348 6.45 1.41 17.68
N THR A 349 5.17 1.36 17.31
CA THR A 349 4.02 1.69 18.19
C THR A 349 4.11 1.03 19.56
N PHE A 350 4.65 -0.19 19.61
CA PHE A 350 4.81 -0.95 20.85
C PHE A 350 6.24 -0.87 21.44
N SER A 351 7.04 0.12 21.04
CA SER A 351 8.44 0.30 21.48
C SER A 351 9.29 -0.96 21.28
N HIS A 352 9.14 -1.63 20.17
CA HIS A 352 9.83 -2.89 19.84
C HIS A 352 10.97 -2.72 18.85
N ARG A 353 10.86 -1.74 17.93
CA ARG A 353 11.79 -1.59 16.80
C ARG A 353 13.02 -0.81 17.14
N HIS A 354 12.90 0.41 17.63
CA HIS A 354 14.02 1.31 17.91
C HIS A 354 15.05 1.38 16.76
N ALA A 355 14.55 1.55 15.52
CA ALA A 355 15.40 1.75 14.35
C ALA A 355 15.97 3.18 14.27
N ALA A 356 15.35 4.12 14.99
CA ALA A 356 15.87 5.45 15.24
C ALA A 356 16.27 5.60 16.71
N LEU A 357 17.49 6.07 16.94
CA LEU A 357 18.05 6.34 18.26
C LEU A 357 18.14 7.85 18.49
N HIS A 358 17.88 8.30 19.71
CA HIS A 358 17.88 9.71 20.08
C HIS A 358 18.90 10.01 21.16
N ASN A 359 19.77 11.00 20.90
CA ASN A 359 20.77 11.46 21.84
C ASN A 359 20.13 12.28 22.96
N GLN A 360 20.33 11.86 24.21
CA GLN A 360 19.73 12.52 25.36
C GLN A 360 20.40 13.87 25.69
N LYS A 361 21.53 14.22 25.04
CA LYS A 361 22.23 15.49 25.27
C LYS A 361 21.72 16.64 24.40
N ASP A 362 21.46 16.35 23.13
CA ASP A 362 21.18 17.39 22.13
C ASP A 362 19.96 17.08 21.26
N GLY A 363 19.30 15.93 21.47
CA GLY A 363 18.14 15.50 20.70
C GLY A 363 18.45 15.01 19.27
N SER A 364 19.72 14.89 18.88
CA SER A 364 20.09 14.42 17.57
C SER A 364 19.62 12.99 17.34
N ARG A 365 19.22 12.68 16.09
CA ARG A 365 18.70 11.38 15.68
C ARG A 365 19.74 10.60 14.90
N LEU A 366 19.92 9.34 15.22
CA LEU A 366 20.75 8.39 14.53
C LEU A 366 19.93 7.22 14.02
N ILE A 367 20.10 6.84 12.76
CA ILE A 367 19.56 5.61 12.17
C ILE A 367 20.76 4.68 11.91
N PRO A 368 21.01 3.68 12.77
CA PRO A 368 22.18 2.81 12.63
C PRO A 368 22.24 2.06 11.30
N LEU A 369 21.10 1.67 10.74
CA LEU A 369 20.97 0.99 9.45
C LEU A 369 21.61 1.76 8.29
N ASN A 370 21.58 3.10 8.30
CA ASN A 370 22.21 3.95 7.28
C ASN A 370 23.75 4.02 7.39
N ARG A 371 24.34 3.34 8.37
CA ARG A 371 25.79 3.23 8.52
C ARG A 371 26.36 1.89 8.04
N LEU A 372 25.49 1.02 7.54
CA LEU A 372 25.89 -0.30 7.06
C LEU A 372 26.48 -0.23 5.64
N ARG A 373 25.94 0.64 4.80
CA ARG A 373 26.43 0.89 3.44
C ARG A 373 26.22 2.35 3.05
N ASP A 374 27.16 2.91 2.29
CA ASP A 374 27.08 4.30 1.81
C ASP A 374 26.23 4.44 0.54
N ASP A 375 26.03 3.36 -0.20
CA ASP A 375 25.35 3.33 -1.50
C ASP A 375 23.90 2.81 -1.42
N VAL A 376 23.46 2.36 -0.25
CA VAL A 376 22.11 1.81 -0.01
C VAL A 376 21.45 2.54 1.14
N THR A 377 20.21 3.00 0.94
CA THR A 377 19.46 3.77 1.94
C THR A 377 18.49 2.90 2.75
N PHE A 378 18.35 3.24 4.02
CA PHE A 378 17.22 2.86 4.85
C PHE A 378 16.43 4.12 5.20
N ASP A 379 15.40 4.38 4.43
CA ASP A 379 14.55 5.55 4.58
C ASP A 379 13.49 5.29 5.66
N LEU A 380 13.55 6.06 6.74
CA LEU A 380 12.70 5.90 7.92
C LEU A 380 11.96 7.19 8.24
N TYR A 381 10.65 7.20 8.06
CA TYR A 381 9.82 8.37 8.24
C TYR A 381 8.59 8.09 9.09
N ASP A 382 8.56 8.70 10.28
CA ASP A 382 7.32 8.84 11.04
C ASP A 382 6.38 9.77 10.25
N SER A 383 5.23 9.26 9.83
CA SER A 383 4.29 10.00 9.00
C SER A 383 3.40 10.92 9.83
N LEU A 384 2.73 11.86 9.15
CA LEU A 384 1.58 12.56 9.73
C LEU A 384 0.42 11.56 9.99
N LEU A 385 -0.57 12.01 10.77
CA LEU A 385 -1.76 11.22 11.10
C LEU A 385 -2.72 11.20 9.89
N SER A 386 -2.38 10.41 8.91
CA SER A 386 -3.17 10.14 7.69
C SER A 386 -2.88 8.71 7.25
N GLU A 387 -3.88 7.92 7.09
CA GLU A 387 -3.77 6.58 6.50
C GLU A 387 -3.95 6.65 4.98
N GLU A 388 -4.94 7.40 4.50
CA GLU A 388 -5.35 7.40 3.09
C GLU A 388 -4.27 7.97 2.18
N ALA A 389 -3.86 9.23 2.38
CA ALA A 389 -2.87 9.86 1.53
C ALA A 389 -1.48 9.22 1.67
N VAL A 390 -1.10 8.81 2.89
CA VAL A 390 0.21 8.17 3.13
C VAL A 390 0.29 6.81 2.45
N LEU A 391 -0.73 5.95 2.60
CA LEU A 391 -0.74 4.64 1.93
C LEU A 391 -0.79 4.78 0.40
N ALA A 392 -1.56 5.74 -0.11
CA ALA A 392 -1.62 6.05 -1.54
C ALA A 392 -0.25 6.49 -2.09
N PHE A 393 0.46 7.34 -1.34
CA PHE A 393 1.81 7.76 -1.68
C PHE A 393 2.78 6.57 -1.73
N GLU A 394 2.76 5.72 -0.71
CA GLU A 394 3.65 4.55 -0.65
C GLU A 394 3.32 3.52 -1.75
N TYR A 395 2.06 3.37 -2.13
CA TYR A 395 1.69 2.59 -3.31
C TYR A 395 2.31 3.18 -4.59
N GLY A 396 2.18 4.49 -4.80
CA GLY A 396 2.79 5.19 -5.93
C GLY A 396 4.31 5.06 -5.97
N TYR A 397 4.93 5.15 -4.79
CA TYR A 397 6.37 4.93 -4.62
C TYR A 397 6.77 3.49 -4.99
N ALA A 398 6.07 2.50 -4.44
CA ALA A 398 6.35 1.08 -4.66
C ALA A 398 6.18 0.63 -6.12
N THR A 399 5.16 1.15 -6.83
CA THR A 399 4.96 0.87 -8.26
C THR A 399 6.03 1.49 -9.17
N THR A 400 6.87 2.35 -8.63
CA THR A 400 7.89 3.08 -9.41
C THR A 400 9.32 2.63 -9.06
N THR A 401 9.51 1.86 -7.98
CA THR A 401 10.82 1.40 -7.53
C THR A 401 10.80 -0.08 -7.12
N PRO A 402 10.80 -1.02 -8.09
CA PRO A 402 10.69 -2.44 -7.81
C PRO A 402 11.86 -3.03 -7.01
N GLY A 403 13.03 -2.38 -7.01
CA GLY A 403 14.21 -2.83 -6.28
C GLY A 403 14.21 -2.46 -4.79
N THR A 404 13.27 -1.65 -4.31
CA THR A 404 13.18 -1.19 -2.93
C THR A 404 12.10 -1.97 -2.17
N LEU A 405 12.40 -2.40 -0.95
CA LEU A 405 11.38 -2.87 -0.03
C LEU A 405 10.64 -1.67 0.55
N VAL A 406 9.43 -1.42 0.06
CA VAL A 406 8.56 -0.34 0.56
C VAL A 406 7.61 -0.92 1.59
N VAL A 407 7.62 -0.36 2.80
CA VAL A 407 6.83 -0.82 3.94
C VAL A 407 6.01 0.34 4.47
N TRP A 408 4.71 0.15 4.57
CA TRP A 408 3.82 1.01 5.33
C TRP A 408 3.29 0.25 6.56
N GLU A 409 3.44 0.81 7.75
CA GLU A 409 2.92 0.23 8.98
C GLU A 409 1.78 1.09 9.51
N ALA A 410 0.62 0.48 9.72
CA ALA A 410 -0.47 1.11 10.44
C ALA A 410 -0.13 1.24 11.93
N GLN A 411 -0.60 2.29 12.58
CA GLN A 411 -0.41 2.48 14.04
C GLN A 411 -1.07 1.34 14.82
N PHE A 412 -2.31 1.01 14.48
CA PHE A 412 -2.99 -0.27 14.69
C PHE A 412 -3.57 -0.71 13.35
N GLY A 413 -3.62 -2.00 13.08
CA GLY A 413 -4.20 -2.53 11.86
C GLY A 413 -5.68 -2.14 11.67
N ASP A 414 -6.38 -1.90 12.77
CA ASP A 414 -7.76 -1.39 12.80
C ASP A 414 -7.94 -0.11 11.98
N PHE A 415 -6.92 0.75 11.95
CA PHE A 415 -6.99 2.06 11.28
C PHE A 415 -6.74 1.99 9.76
N ALA A 416 -6.29 0.84 9.24
CA ALA A 416 -6.11 0.65 7.80
C ALA A 416 -7.41 0.87 6.99
N ASN A 417 -8.58 0.73 7.62
CA ASN A 417 -9.86 1.02 6.99
C ASN A 417 -10.06 2.51 6.62
N GLY A 418 -9.30 3.42 7.21
CA GLY A 418 -9.23 4.82 6.79
C GLY A 418 -8.66 5.00 5.38
N ALA A 419 -7.92 4.00 4.88
CA ALA A 419 -7.36 3.97 3.53
C ALA A 419 -8.01 2.88 2.63
N GLN A 420 -9.25 2.48 2.90
CA GLN A 420 -9.91 1.37 2.21
C GLN A 420 -9.98 1.61 0.69
N VAL A 421 -10.18 2.83 0.25
CA VAL A 421 -10.21 3.17 -1.18
C VAL A 421 -8.87 2.87 -1.87
N VAL A 422 -7.75 3.07 -1.20
CA VAL A 422 -6.42 2.74 -1.73
C VAL A 422 -6.25 1.22 -1.83
N ILE A 423 -6.71 0.49 -0.81
CA ILE A 423 -6.67 -0.97 -0.78
C ILE A 423 -7.50 -1.54 -1.92
N ASP A 424 -8.73 -1.09 -2.10
CA ASP A 424 -9.67 -1.63 -3.10
C ASP A 424 -9.32 -1.22 -4.53
N GLN A 425 -8.95 0.05 -4.74
CA GLN A 425 -8.80 0.60 -6.08
C GLN A 425 -7.39 0.45 -6.67
N PHE A 426 -6.37 0.31 -5.82
CA PHE A 426 -4.98 0.25 -6.26
C PHE A 426 -4.29 -1.06 -5.84
N ILE A 427 -4.20 -1.34 -4.54
CA ILE A 427 -3.37 -2.43 -4.02
C ILE A 427 -3.90 -3.79 -4.47
N SER A 428 -5.20 -4.05 -4.35
CA SER A 428 -5.81 -5.34 -4.67
C SER A 428 -6.07 -5.54 -6.16
N SER A 429 -6.30 -4.47 -6.92
CA SER A 429 -6.84 -4.55 -8.28
C SER A 429 -5.99 -3.87 -9.37
N GLY A 430 -4.95 -3.13 -8.99
CA GLY A 430 -4.14 -2.36 -9.94
C GLY A 430 -3.40 -3.22 -10.97
N GLU A 431 -2.99 -4.43 -10.61
CA GLU A 431 -2.39 -5.35 -11.56
C GLU A 431 -3.40 -5.85 -12.60
N THR A 432 -4.56 -6.31 -12.16
CA THR A 432 -5.60 -6.86 -13.06
C THR A 432 -6.16 -5.78 -13.99
N LYS A 433 -6.37 -4.55 -13.49
CA LYS A 433 -6.93 -3.45 -14.30
C LYS A 433 -5.91 -2.80 -15.22
N TRP A 434 -4.67 -2.61 -14.75
CA TRP A 434 -3.69 -1.72 -15.37
C TRP A 434 -2.32 -2.35 -15.58
N ALA A 435 -2.18 -3.65 -15.35
CA ALA A 435 -0.90 -4.36 -15.37
C ALA A 435 0.18 -3.71 -14.47
N ARG A 436 -0.24 -3.06 -13.37
CA ARG A 436 0.66 -2.38 -12.43
C ARG A 436 1.07 -3.29 -11.29
N LEU A 437 2.29 -3.80 -11.39
CA LEU A 437 2.90 -4.57 -10.31
C LEU A 437 3.27 -3.67 -9.14
N CYS A 438 3.11 -4.18 -7.92
CA CYS A 438 3.41 -3.45 -6.69
C CYS A 438 4.05 -4.37 -5.66
N GLY A 439 5.22 -4.00 -5.14
CA GLY A 439 5.92 -4.74 -4.08
C GLY A 439 5.66 -4.20 -2.67
N LEU A 440 4.62 -3.38 -2.47
CA LEU A 440 4.29 -2.78 -1.18
C LEU A 440 4.05 -3.83 -0.10
N THR A 441 4.63 -3.61 1.07
CA THR A 441 4.35 -4.38 2.28
C THR A 441 3.52 -3.54 3.24
N MET A 442 2.41 -4.09 3.73
CA MET A 442 1.61 -3.49 4.79
C MET A 442 1.82 -4.30 6.08
N LEU A 443 2.31 -3.65 7.14
CA LEU A 443 2.40 -4.22 8.47
C LEU A 443 1.21 -3.73 9.29
N LEU A 444 0.35 -4.66 9.69
CA LEU A 444 -0.93 -4.37 10.32
C LEU A 444 -0.99 -5.02 11.70
N PRO A 445 -0.72 -4.28 12.80
CA PRO A 445 -0.87 -4.82 14.14
C PRO A 445 -2.28 -5.38 14.37
N HIS A 446 -2.34 -6.69 14.67
CA HIS A 446 -3.56 -7.47 14.78
C HIS A 446 -3.42 -8.48 15.92
N GLY A 447 -4.45 -8.63 16.73
CA GLY A 447 -4.48 -9.61 17.83
C GLY A 447 -5.55 -9.27 18.86
N PHE A 448 -6.20 -10.29 19.38
CA PHE A 448 -7.27 -10.21 20.35
C PHE A 448 -6.68 -10.35 21.76
N GLU A 449 -6.52 -9.23 22.47
CA GLU A 449 -5.78 -9.13 23.74
C GLU A 449 -6.55 -8.34 24.81
N GLY A 450 -7.87 -8.24 24.67
CA GLY A 450 -8.70 -7.50 25.60
C GLY A 450 -8.60 -5.98 25.48
N ALA A 451 -8.06 -5.47 24.36
CA ALA A 451 -7.89 -4.05 24.10
C ALA A 451 -9.13 -3.36 23.49
N GLY A 452 -10.25 -4.08 23.41
CA GLY A 452 -11.51 -3.56 22.90
C GLY A 452 -11.66 -3.62 21.38
N PRO A 453 -12.77 -3.12 20.84
CA PRO A 453 -13.16 -3.32 19.45
C PRO A 453 -12.32 -2.55 18.41
N GLU A 454 -11.56 -1.52 18.83
CA GLU A 454 -10.84 -0.64 17.90
C GLU A 454 -9.31 -0.83 17.94
N HIS A 455 -8.81 -1.82 18.71
CA HIS A 455 -7.40 -2.13 18.89
C HIS A 455 -7.14 -3.64 18.83
N SER A 456 -7.92 -4.36 18.04
CA SER A 456 -7.85 -5.83 17.96
C SER A 456 -7.72 -6.36 16.54
N SER A 457 -8.45 -5.78 15.57
CA SER A 457 -8.59 -6.38 14.25
C SER A 457 -8.21 -5.46 13.11
N ALA A 458 -7.23 -5.88 12.31
CA ALA A 458 -6.93 -5.30 11.02
C ALA A 458 -7.95 -5.70 9.92
N ARG A 459 -9.04 -6.40 10.29
CA ARG A 459 -10.06 -6.88 9.36
C ARG A 459 -9.48 -7.86 8.31
N LEU A 460 -8.84 -8.91 8.80
CA LEU A 460 -8.24 -9.98 7.99
C LEU A 460 -9.19 -10.51 6.91
N GLU A 461 -10.47 -10.68 7.25
CA GLU A 461 -11.53 -11.16 6.36
C GLU A 461 -11.71 -10.28 5.12
N ARG A 462 -11.53 -8.97 5.23
CA ARG A 462 -11.66 -8.03 4.10
C ARG A 462 -10.52 -8.21 3.10
N PHE A 463 -9.30 -8.39 3.57
CA PHE A 463 -8.16 -8.69 2.70
C PHE A 463 -8.31 -10.05 2.03
N LEU A 464 -8.73 -11.06 2.75
CA LEU A 464 -8.95 -12.40 2.18
C LEU A 464 -10.08 -12.39 1.13
N GLN A 465 -11.11 -11.58 1.34
CA GLN A 465 -12.20 -11.42 0.37
C GLN A 465 -11.72 -10.76 -0.94
N LEU A 466 -10.73 -9.87 -0.88
CA LEU A 466 -10.13 -9.21 -2.04
C LEU A 466 -9.12 -10.09 -2.79
N CYS A 467 -8.76 -11.27 -2.25
CA CYS A 467 -7.77 -12.16 -2.83
C CYS A 467 -8.30 -12.96 -4.01
N ALA A 468 -7.72 -12.77 -5.17
CA ALA A 468 -7.98 -13.54 -6.37
C ALA A 468 -6.74 -13.51 -7.30
N GLU A 469 -6.59 -14.48 -8.19
CA GLU A 469 -5.57 -14.47 -9.26
C GLU A 469 -4.13 -14.26 -8.77
N HIS A 470 -3.84 -14.63 -7.53
CA HIS A 470 -2.55 -14.40 -6.87
C HIS A 470 -2.14 -12.91 -6.81
N ASN A 471 -3.12 -12.02 -6.65
CA ASN A 471 -2.93 -10.57 -6.66
C ASN A 471 -2.12 -10.02 -5.48
N MET A 472 -2.14 -10.71 -4.32
CA MET A 472 -1.41 -10.31 -3.12
C MET A 472 -1.03 -11.53 -2.26
N GLN A 473 -0.31 -11.30 -1.16
CA GLN A 473 0.02 -12.31 -0.15
C GLN A 473 -0.58 -11.89 1.19
N ILE A 474 -1.19 -12.83 1.92
CA ILE A 474 -1.71 -12.60 3.28
C ILE A 474 -0.94 -13.51 4.25
N CYS A 475 -0.15 -12.93 5.14
CA CYS A 475 0.68 -13.65 6.10
C CYS A 475 0.32 -13.27 7.53
N VAL A 476 0.41 -14.26 8.43
CA VAL A 476 0.21 -14.10 9.88
C VAL A 476 1.41 -14.74 10.59
N PRO A 477 2.59 -14.08 10.56
CA PRO A 477 3.80 -14.66 11.13
C PRO A 477 3.68 -14.81 12.66
N SER A 478 4.08 -15.98 13.20
CA SER A 478 3.94 -16.29 14.61
C SER A 478 5.27 -16.34 15.38
N THR A 479 6.42 -16.27 14.71
CA THR A 479 7.74 -16.29 15.35
C THR A 479 8.66 -15.20 14.82
N PRO A 480 9.74 -14.83 15.55
CA PRO A 480 10.77 -13.92 15.06
C PRO A 480 11.43 -14.38 13.75
N ALA A 481 11.74 -15.66 13.60
CA ALA A 481 12.30 -16.19 12.36
C ALA A 481 11.34 -16.01 11.18
N GLN A 482 10.04 -16.19 11.40
CA GLN A 482 9.04 -16.01 10.35
C GLN A 482 8.97 -14.56 9.85
N VAL A 483 8.96 -13.55 10.71
CA VAL A 483 8.98 -12.14 10.25
C VAL A 483 10.28 -11.80 9.53
N TYR A 484 11.42 -12.29 10.00
CA TYR A 484 12.72 -12.10 9.36
C TYR A 484 12.69 -12.63 7.92
N HIS A 485 12.31 -13.88 7.75
CA HIS A 485 12.27 -14.52 6.43
C HIS A 485 11.16 -13.97 5.53
N MET A 486 10.02 -13.57 6.08
CA MET A 486 8.92 -12.95 5.34
C MET A 486 9.35 -11.65 4.66
N LEU A 487 10.00 -10.74 5.41
CA LEU A 487 10.47 -9.45 4.89
C LEU A 487 11.59 -9.64 3.86
N ARG A 488 12.52 -10.53 4.13
CA ARG A 488 13.60 -10.85 3.18
C ARG A 488 13.04 -11.49 1.91
N ARG A 489 12.13 -12.44 2.03
CA ARG A 489 11.44 -13.08 0.90
C ARG A 489 10.76 -12.04 0.00
N GLN A 490 10.09 -11.06 0.58
CA GLN A 490 9.41 -10.00 -0.17
C GLN A 490 10.37 -9.15 -1.01
N ALA A 491 11.55 -8.85 -0.49
CA ALA A 491 12.56 -8.07 -1.19
C ALA A 491 13.33 -8.87 -2.25
N ILE A 492 13.77 -10.09 -1.89
CA ILE A 492 14.70 -10.91 -2.68
C ILE A 492 14.00 -11.61 -3.84
N ARG A 493 12.76 -12.09 -3.64
CA ARG A 493 12.01 -12.80 -4.67
C ARG A 493 11.80 -11.90 -5.90
N PRO A 494 11.99 -12.39 -7.12
CA PRO A 494 11.78 -11.62 -8.35
C PRO A 494 10.28 -11.51 -8.69
N THR A 495 9.42 -11.33 -7.71
CA THR A 495 7.96 -11.18 -7.83
C THR A 495 7.53 -9.96 -7.06
N ARG A 496 6.78 -9.08 -7.70
CA ARG A 496 6.30 -7.84 -7.05
C ARG A 496 4.79 -7.89 -6.90
N LYS A 497 4.36 -8.47 -5.78
CA LYS A 497 2.96 -8.53 -5.34
C LYS A 497 2.86 -7.90 -3.95
N PRO A 498 1.77 -7.21 -3.61
CA PRO A 498 1.56 -6.69 -2.26
C PRO A 498 1.63 -7.80 -1.20
N LEU A 499 2.28 -7.48 -0.09
CA LEU A 499 2.32 -8.33 1.11
C LEU A 499 1.52 -7.66 2.22
N ILE A 500 0.49 -8.33 2.70
CA ILE A 500 -0.31 -7.91 3.86
C ILE A 500 0.07 -8.81 5.03
N ALA A 501 0.76 -8.25 6.01
CA ALA A 501 1.22 -8.97 7.19
C ALA A 501 0.41 -8.58 8.43
N MET A 502 -0.30 -9.52 9.01
CA MET A 502 -0.94 -9.36 10.32
C MET A 502 0.13 -9.51 11.40
N THR A 503 0.68 -8.38 11.85
CA THR A 503 1.77 -8.37 12.83
C THR A 503 1.21 -8.45 14.25
N PRO A 504 1.90 -9.13 15.18
CA PRO A 504 1.41 -9.28 16.54
C PRO A 504 1.65 -8.04 17.40
N LYS A 505 1.01 -8.02 18.56
CA LYS A 505 1.21 -7.05 19.64
C LYS A 505 1.88 -7.69 20.85
N SER A 506 1.21 -8.64 21.53
CA SER A 506 1.76 -9.29 22.70
C SER A 506 2.95 -10.22 22.40
N LEU A 507 2.97 -10.86 21.21
CA LEU A 507 4.08 -11.74 20.82
C LEU A 507 5.42 -10.99 20.69
N LEU A 508 5.40 -9.67 20.53
CA LEU A 508 6.61 -8.84 20.52
C LEU A 508 7.47 -9.02 21.79
N ARG A 509 6.85 -9.43 22.90
CA ARG A 509 7.51 -9.65 24.22
C ARG A 509 7.14 -10.98 24.87
N HIS A 510 6.46 -11.87 24.15
CA HIS A 510 6.05 -13.16 24.69
C HIS A 510 7.27 -14.05 24.89
N LYS A 511 7.37 -14.70 26.05
CA LYS A 511 8.55 -15.48 26.45
C LYS A 511 8.82 -16.69 25.54
N LEU A 512 7.75 -17.23 24.95
CA LEU A 512 7.81 -18.41 24.07
C LEU A 512 7.88 -18.04 22.58
N ALA A 513 7.51 -16.80 22.21
CA ALA A 513 7.62 -16.32 20.86
C ALA A 513 9.04 -15.79 20.60
N VAL A 514 9.99 -16.70 20.55
CA VAL A 514 11.41 -16.45 20.35
C VAL A 514 11.98 -17.39 19.30
N SER A 515 13.13 -17.04 18.75
CA SER A 515 13.86 -17.85 17.78
C SER A 515 15.35 -17.92 18.11
N THR A 516 16.06 -18.86 17.53
CA THR A 516 17.52 -18.94 17.56
C THR A 516 18.13 -18.12 16.42
N VAL A 517 19.41 -17.78 16.52
CA VAL A 517 20.13 -17.16 15.40
C VAL A 517 20.20 -18.09 14.19
N ASP A 518 20.36 -19.39 14.43
CA ASP A 518 20.41 -20.40 13.36
C ASP A 518 19.08 -20.46 12.57
N GLU A 519 17.94 -20.32 13.25
CA GLU A 519 16.63 -20.23 12.58
C GLU A 519 16.52 -19.00 11.67
N LEU A 520 17.21 -17.88 11.99
CA LEU A 520 17.28 -16.71 11.13
C LEU A 520 18.31 -16.86 10.01
N CYS A 521 19.46 -17.49 10.30
CA CYS A 521 20.56 -17.57 9.34
C CYS A 521 20.42 -18.71 8.34
N ASP A 522 19.97 -19.90 8.79
CA ASP A 522 19.88 -21.13 8.00
C ASP A 522 18.44 -21.50 7.60
N GLY A 523 17.44 -20.82 8.19
CA GLY A 523 16.03 -21.09 7.96
C GLY A 523 15.46 -20.48 6.67
N GLN A 524 14.15 -20.55 6.57
CA GLN A 524 13.36 -19.93 5.51
C GLN A 524 11.94 -19.65 6.01
N PHE A 525 11.16 -18.84 5.27
CA PHE A 525 9.74 -18.66 5.59
C PHE A 525 8.97 -19.96 5.36
N GLN A 526 8.35 -20.48 6.41
CA GLN A 526 7.51 -21.67 6.36
C GLN A 526 6.06 -21.24 6.17
N LEU A 527 5.39 -21.75 5.13
CA LEU A 527 3.99 -21.47 4.85
C LEU A 527 3.05 -22.12 5.86
N VAL A 528 3.45 -23.31 6.33
CA VAL A 528 2.84 -24.06 7.41
C VAL A 528 3.95 -24.50 8.36
N ILE A 529 3.76 -24.28 9.65
CA ILE A 529 4.65 -24.83 10.67
C ILE A 529 3.94 -26.03 11.30
N GLY A 530 4.58 -27.20 11.20
CA GLY A 530 4.10 -28.46 11.74
C GLY A 530 4.10 -28.51 13.27
N GLU A 531 3.77 -29.66 13.81
CA GLU A 531 3.84 -29.90 15.25
C GLU A 531 5.27 -29.80 15.77
N THR A 532 5.46 -28.97 16.79
CA THR A 532 6.79 -28.69 17.37
C THR A 532 7.18 -29.62 18.53
N GLU A 533 6.19 -30.30 19.11
CA GLU A 533 6.43 -31.22 20.20
C GLU A 533 6.60 -32.67 19.72
N THR A 534 7.33 -33.46 20.49
CA THR A 534 7.52 -34.88 20.18
C THR A 534 6.29 -35.66 20.57
N LEU A 535 5.31 -35.78 19.69
CA LEU A 535 4.09 -36.57 19.90
C LEU A 535 4.20 -37.96 19.29
N GLN A 536 3.49 -38.92 19.91
CA GLN A 536 3.25 -40.23 19.31
C GLN A 536 2.15 -40.09 18.25
N THR A 537 2.51 -39.89 16.98
CA THR A 537 1.57 -39.56 15.88
C THR A 537 0.40 -40.55 15.77
N LYS A 538 0.61 -41.83 16.16
CA LYS A 538 -0.45 -42.87 16.18
C LYS A 538 -1.52 -42.63 17.26
N LYS A 539 -1.24 -41.83 18.28
CA LYS A 539 -2.19 -41.48 19.33
C LYS A 539 -2.99 -40.25 19.01
N VAL A 540 -2.48 -39.39 18.07
CA VAL A 540 -3.14 -38.14 17.70
C VAL A 540 -4.49 -38.45 17.06
N LYS A 541 -5.55 -37.93 17.67
CA LYS A 541 -6.94 -38.05 17.24
C LYS A 541 -7.49 -36.73 16.70
N ARG A 542 -6.91 -35.63 17.14
CA ARG A 542 -7.32 -34.29 16.83
C ARG A 542 -6.13 -33.47 16.34
N VAL A 543 -6.32 -32.75 15.25
CA VAL A 543 -5.34 -31.76 14.73
C VAL A 543 -5.99 -30.39 14.75
N VAL A 544 -5.42 -29.45 15.48
CA VAL A 544 -5.86 -28.05 15.54
C VAL A 544 -5.02 -27.24 14.56
N LEU A 545 -5.67 -26.56 13.64
CA LEU A 545 -5.08 -25.59 12.73
C LEU A 545 -5.35 -24.19 13.25
N CYS A 546 -4.37 -23.33 13.29
CA CYS A 546 -4.53 -21.95 13.74
C CYS A 546 -3.56 -21.00 13.02
N SER A 547 -3.67 -19.69 13.26
CA SER A 547 -2.73 -18.68 12.80
C SER A 547 -2.46 -17.66 13.92
N GLY A 548 -1.23 -17.17 13.99
CA GLY A 548 -0.85 -16.09 14.91
C GLY A 548 -0.83 -16.48 16.38
N LYS A 549 -1.23 -15.52 17.24
CA LYS A 549 -1.05 -15.57 18.70
C LYS A 549 -1.74 -16.74 19.38
N VAL A 550 -2.91 -17.15 18.91
CA VAL A 550 -3.71 -18.23 19.55
C VAL A 550 -2.95 -19.55 19.63
N PHE A 551 -1.94 -19.74 18.80
CA PHE A 551 -1.04 -20.90 18.91
C PHE A 551 -0.46 -21.04 20.31
N TYR A 552 -0.01 -19.94 20.90
CA TYR A 552 0.65 -19.98 22.22
C TYR A 552 -0.35 -20.28 23.33
N ASP A 553 -1.56 -19.74 23.25
CA ASP A 553 -2.63 -20.06 24.19
C ASP A 553 -3.01 -21.55 24.12
N LEU A 554 -3.12 -22.10 22.90
CA LEU A 554 -3.37 -23.54 22.67
C LEU A 554 -2.22 -24.41 23.19
N TRP A 555 -0.99 -24.01 22.91
CA TRP A 555 0.20 -24.76 23.26
C TRP A 555 0.38 -24.83 24.78
N GLU A 556 0.23 -23.71 25.51
CA GLU A 556 0.29 -23.64 26.96
C GLU A 556 -0.83 -24.48 27.62
N ALA A 557 -2.07 -24.31 27.16
CA ALA A 557 -3.21 -25.06 27.69
C ALA A 557 -3.10 -26.58 27.41
N ARG A 558 -2.56 -26.99 26.26
CA ARG A 558 -2.26 -28.37 25.93
C ARG A 558 -1.23 -28.98 26.91
N ALA A 559 -0.16 -28.22 27.18
CA ALA A 559 0.89 -28.63 28.08
C ALA A 559 0.38 -28.74 29.55
N GLU A 560 -0.41 -27.77 30.02
CA GLU A 560 -1.01 -27.79 31.36
C GLU A 560 -1.97 -28.97 31.58
N GLN A 561 -2.67 -29.39 30.51
CA GLN A 561 -3.61 -30.51 30.56
C GLN A 561 -2.98 -31.85 30.18
N GLU A 562 -1.67 -31.88 29.91
CA GLU A 562 -0.90 -33.07 29.54
C GLU A 562 -1.53 -33.87 28.37
N LEU A 563 -2.08 -33.16 27.36
CA LEU A 563 -2.75 -33.77 26.21
C LEU A 563 -1.73 -34.28 25.17
N ASP A 564 -1.59 -35.61 25.05
CA ASP A 564 -0.67 -36.26 24.09
C ASP A 564 -1.36 -36.73 22.78
N ASN A 565 -2.65 -36.48 22.65
CA ASN A 565 -3.49 -36.91 21.55
C ASN A 565 -3.96 -35.76 20.63
N VAL A 566 -3.50 -34.53 20.85
CA VAL A 566 -3.82 -33.31 20.07
C VAL A 566 -2.55 -32.74 19.48
N ALA A 567 -2.50 -32.59 18.16
CA ALA A 567 -1.45 -31.88 17.46
C ALA A 567 -1.91 -30.47 17.10
N ILE A 568 -0.99 -29.51 17.07
CA ILE A 568 -1.27 -28.10 16.74
C ILE A 568 -0.38 -27.67 15.56
N LEU A 569 -0.97 -27.24 14.45
CA LEU A 569 -0.28 -26.77 13.27
C LEU A 569 -0.61 -25.30 13.04
N ARG A 570 0.39 -24.52 12.55
CA ARG A 570 0.23 -23.10 12.27
C ARG A 570 0.23 -22.83 10.77
N ILE A 571 -0.76 -22.13 10.26
CA ILE A 571 -0.79 -21.65 8.89
C ILE A 571 -0.30 -20.19 8.92
N GLU A 572 0.92 -19.97 8.45
CA GLU A 572 1.61 -18.68 8.48
C GLU A 572 1.29 -17.82 7.25
N GLN A 573 0.86 -18.46 6.15
CA GLN A 573 0.36 -17.77 4.95
C GLN A 573 -1.03 -18.27 4.61
N LEU A 574 -2.01 -17.35 4.64
CA LEU A 574 -3.41 -17.66 4.36
C LEU A 574 -3.76 -17.50 2.87
N TYR A 575 -2.99 -16.68 2.15
CA TYR A 575 -3.14 -16.53 0.70
C TYR A 575 -1.80 -16.19 0.02
N PRO A 576 -1.43 -16.83 -1.12
CA PRO A 576 -2.04 -18.06 -1.61
C PRO A 576 -2.04 -19.16 -0.56
N PHE A 577 -3.09 -19.99 -0.55
CA PHE A 577 -3.25 -21.01 0.48
C PHE A 577 -2.27 -22.17 0.24
N PRO A 578 -1.53 -22.64 1.28
CA PRO A 578 -0.47 -23.64 1.16
C PRO A 578 -1.03 -25.08 1.18
N ASP A 579 -1.71 -25.47 0.11
CA ASP A 579 -2.41 -26.78 0.03
C ASP A 579 -1.45 -27.97 0.19
N GLU A 580 -0.28 -27.93 -0.44
CA GLU A 580 0.66 -29.06 -0.46
C GLU A 580 1.40 -29.20 0.87
N GLU A 581 1.83 -28.08 1.45
CA GLU A 581 2.50 -28.05 2.76
C GLU A 581 1.54 -28.52 3.87
N LEU A 582 0.29 -28.05 3.84
CA LEU A 582 -0.72 -28.50 4.79
C LEU A 582 -1.04 -29.99 4.62
N LEU A 583 -1.11 -30.49 3.39
CA LEU A 583 -1.30 -31.90 3.12
C LEU A 583 -0.14 -32.75 3.66
N GLN A 584 1.08 -32.30 3.45
CA GLN A 584 2.28 -32.98 3.95
C GLN A 584 2.23 -33.12 5.48
N GLU A 585 1.96 -32.03 6.19
CA GLU A 585 1.89 -32.03 7.65
C GLU A 585 0.74 -32.93 8.17
N LEU A 586 -0.46 -32.80 7.60
CA LEU A 586 -1.60 -33.63 8.01
C LEU A 586 -1.40 -35.11 7.74
N SER A 587 -0.67 -35.49 6.70
CA SER A 587 -0.37 -36.90 6.36
C SER A 587 0.42 -37.60 7.45
N GLY A 588 1.15 -36.87 8.28
CA GLY A 588 1.83 -37.41 9.47
C GLY A 588 0.88 -37.94 10.53
N PHE A 589 -0.41 -37.58 10.53
CA PHE A 589 -1.41 -37.91 11.54
C PHE A 589 -2.50 -38.86 11.00
N ALA A 590 -2.12 -40.01 10.45
CA ALA A 590 -3.02 -40.97 9.79
C ALA A 590 -4.19 -41.50 10.66
N LYS A 591 -4.16 -41.26 11.97
CA LYS A 591 -5.21 -41.69 12.94
C LYS A 591 -6.11 -40.51 13.35
N ALA A 592 -5.85 -39.31 12.86
CA ALA A 592 -6.70 -38.16 13.15
C ALA A 592 -8.15 -38.43 12.75
N GLU A 593 -9.06 -38.06 13.59
CA GLU A 593 -10.51 -38.17 13.40
C GLU A 593 -11.15 -36.82 13.19
N GLN A 594 -10.52 -35.78 13.73
CA GLN A 594 -10.98 -34.40 13.68
C GLN A 594 -9.84 -33.47 13.25
N VAL A 595 -10.15 -32.52 12.38
CA VAL A 595 -9.36 -31.31 12.09
C VAL A 595 -10.18 -30.12 12.53
N ILE A 596 -9.60 -29.22 13.32
CA ILE A 596 -10.30 -28.07 13.90
C ILE A 596 -9.58 -26.81 13.45
N TRP A 597 -10.29 -25.88 12.83
CA TRP A 597 -9.80 -24.53 12.67
C TRP A 597 -10.10 -23.71 13.92
N CYS A 598 -9.05 -23.17 14.56
CA CYS A 598 -9.16 -22.31 15.72
C CYS A 598 -8.73 -20.88 15.37
N GLN A 599 -9.59 -19.90 15.59
CA GLN A 599 -9.29 -18.48 15.44
C GLN A 599 -9.84 -17.65 16.59
N GLU A 600 -9.23 -16.48 16.82
CA GLU A 600 -9.65 -15.55 17.89
C GLU A 600 -10.77 -14.62 17.44
N GLU A 601 -10.86 -14.34 16.14
CA GLU A 601 -11.90 -13.52 15.55
C GLU A 601 -13.27 -14.18 15.68
N PRO A 602 -14.37 -13.39 15.77
CA PRO A 602 -15.72 -13.93 15.64
C PRO A 602 -15.92 -14.74 14.35
N ILE A 603 -16.79 -15.73 14.36
CA ILE A 603 -16.98 -16.65 13.20
C ILE A 603 -17.30 -15.92 11.88
N ASN A 604 -18.02 -14.79 11.94
CA ASN A 604 -18.32 -13.96 10.77
C ASN A 604 -17.15 -13.08 10.30
N GLN A 605 -16.02 -13.15 10.99
CA GLN A 605 -14.80 -12.40 10.73
C GLN A 605 -13.60 -13.37 10.65
N GLY A 606 -12.39 -12.82 10.45
CA GLY A 606 -11.19 -13.63 10.37
C GLY A 606 -11.14 -14.50 9.11
N ALA A 607 -10.47 -15.65 9.20
CA ALA A 607 -10.14 -16.46 8.03
C ALA A 607 -11.17 -17.54 7.68
N TRP A 608 -11.99 -17.98 8.63
CA TRP A 608 -12.81 -19.18 8.49
C TRP A 608 -13.57 -19.28 7.18
N PHE A 609 -14.41 -18.30 6.85
CA PHE A 609 -15.23 -18.36 5.63
C PHE A 609 -14.42 -18.35 4.33
N SER A 610 -13.22 -17.79 4.37
CA SER A 610 -12.34 -17.71 3.19
C SER A 610 -11.49 -18.97 2.99
N ILE A 611 -11.20 -19.75 4.07
CA ILE A 611 -10.25 -20.87 3.98
C ILE A 611 -10.89 -22.24 4.21
N GLN A 612 -12.07 -22.36 4.84
CA GLN A 612 -12.66 -23.67 5.17
C GLN A 612 -12.81 -24.59 3.95
N HIS A 613 -13.18 -24.05 2.80
CA HIS A 613 -13.33 -24.82 1.56
C HIS A 613 -11.97 -25.32 1.04
N ARG A 614 -10.88 -24.58 1.30
CA ARG A 614 -9.51 -24.97 0.96
C ARG A 614 -9.02 -26.08 1.90
N ILE A 615 -9.22 -25.92 3.21
CA ILE A 615 -8.92 -26.96 4.19
C ILE A 615 -9.69 -28.24 3.84
N ARG A 616 -11.01 -28.16 3.52
CA ARG A 616 -11.79 -29.32 3.09
C ARG A 616 -11.22 -29.99 1.84
N ARG A 617 -10.70 -29.23 0.90
CA ARG A 617 -10.05 -29.77 -0.30
C ARG A 617 -8.78 -30.55 0.06
N VAL A 618 -7.95 -30.04 0.94
CA VAL A 618 -6.74 -30.73 1.43
C VAL A 618 -7.11 -32.00 2.20
N VAL A 619 -8.00 -31.89 3.17
CA VAL A 619 -8.43 -33.01 4.03
C VAL A 619 -9.01 -34.18 3.20
N LYS A 620 -9.75 -33.89 2.12
CA LYS A 620 -10.29 -34.93 1.20
C LYS A 620 -9.22 -35.72 0.44
N ARG A 621 -7.97 -35.25 0.41
CA ARG A 621 -6.85 -35.93 -0.24
C ARG A 621 -6.14 -36.94 0.70
N LEU A 622 -6.49 -36.94 1.99
CA LEU A 622 -5.96 -37.89 2.98
C LEU A 622 -6.61 -39.28 2.82
N ASP A 623 -5.86 -40.33 3.11
CA ASP A 623 -6.36 -41.72 3.06
C ASP A 623 -7.58 -41.95 3.96
N LYS A 624 -7.56 -41.37 5.16
CA LYS A 624 -8.70 -41.30 6.07
C LYS A 624 -9.11 -39.83 6.20
N VAL A 625 -10.32 -39.51 5.78
CA VAL A 625 -10.85 -38.16 5.81
C VAL A 625 -11.38 -37.83 7.20
N PRO A 626 -10.70 -36.96 7.99
CA PRO A 626 -11.23 -36.48 9.26
C PRO A 626 -12.38 -35.48 9.05
N SER A 627 -13.24 -35.33 10.07
CA SER A 627 -14.22 -34.26 10.09
C SER A 627 -13.54 -32.88 10.29
N LEU A 628 -14.04 -31.85 9.61
CA LEU A 628 -13.56 -30.47 9.79
C LEU A 628 -14.56 -29.71 10.65
N HIS A 629 -14.07 -29.05 11.68
CA HIS A 629 -14.84 -28.28 12.64
C HIS A 629 -14.24 -26.89 12.89
N TYR A 630 -14.98 -26.06 13.60
CA TYR A 630 -14.62 -24.70 13.98
C TYR A 630 -14.56 -24.55 15.51
N ALA A 631 -13.56 -23.84 16.01
CA ALA A 631 -13.44 -23.37 17.38
C ALA A 631 -13.08 -21.86 17.37
N GLY A 632 -13.92 -21.03 17.96
CA GLY A 632 -13.73 -19.59 18.00
C GLY A 632 -14.92 -18.90 18.62
N ARG A 633 -14.92 -17.57 18.54
CA ARG A 633 -16.00 -16.72 19.07
C ARG A 633 -17.26 -16.81 18.21
N GLU A 634 -18.41 -16.59 18.84
CA GLU A 634 -19.69 -16.42 18.15
C GLU A 634 -19.66 -15.23 17.17
N ALA A 635 -20.62 -15.22 16.23
CA ALA A 635 -20.80 -14.07 15.33
C ALA A 635 -21.05 -12.80 16.14
N PHE A 636 -20.34 -11.74 15.79
CA PHE A 636 -20.40 -10.49 16.52
C PHE A 636 -20.30 -9.30 15.57
N ALA A 637 -21.08 -8.25 15.82
CA ALA A 637 -21.11 -7.07 14.96
C ALA A 637 -19.87 -6.18 15.09
N ALA A 638 -19.29 -6.10 16.30
CA ALA A 638 -18.00 -5.44 16.52
C ALA A 638 -16.83 -6.41 16.35
N PRO A 639 -15.60 -5.95 16.14
CA PRO A 639 -14.44 -6.86 16.05
C PRO A 639 -14.19 -7.65 17.33
N ALA A 640 -14.28 -6.99 18.49
CA ALA A 640 -13.99 -7.57 19.79
C ALA A 640 -14.88 -6.97 20.87
N VAL A 641 -14.97 -7.66 22.01
CA VAL A 641 -15.67 -7.18 23.21
C VAL A 641 -14.87 -6.09 23.92
N GLY A 642 -15.56 -5.17 24.58
CA GLY A 642 -14.93 -4.05 25.31
C GLY A 642 -14.49 -4.39 26.74
N TYR A 643 -15.00 -5.48 27.32
CA TYR A 643 -14.71 -5.87 28.72
C TYR A 643 -13.66 -6.99 28.77
N ALA A 644 -12.55 -6.76 29.47
CA ALA A 644 -11.47 -7.72 29.61
C ALA A 644 -11.93 -9.06 30.25
N SER A 645 -12.86 -9.02 31.20
CA SER A 645 -13.42 -10.24 31.80
C SER A 645 -14.13 -11.12 30.79
N VAL A 646 -14.95 -10.51 29.90
CA VAL A 646 -15.66 -11.24 28.86
C VAL A 646 -14.67 -11.76 27.81
N HIS A 647 -13.67 -10.95 27.45
CA HIS A 647 -12.60 -11.39 26.56
C HIS A 647 -11.89 -12.65 27.10
N ASN A 648 -11.50 -12.63 28.38
CA ASN A 648 -10.80 -13.76 29.01
C ASN A 648 -11.66 -15.04 29.04
N GLU A 649 -12.94 -14.90 29.37
CA GLU A 649 -13.90 -16.01 29.35
C GLU A 649 -14.02 -16.62 27.94
N GLN A 650 -14.21 -15.78 26.93
CA GLN A 650 -14.30 -16.22 25.54
C GLN A 650 -12.99 -16.86 25.06
N GLN A 651 -11.82 -16.32 25.47
CA GLN A 651 -10.52 -16.87 25.10
C GLN A 651 -10.32 -18.26 25.70
N GLN A 652 -10.64 -18.45 26.97
CA GLN A 652 -10.60 -19.76 27.61
C GLN A 652 -11.55 -20.75 26.93
N GLN A 653 -12.78 -20.34 26.64
CA GLN A 653 -13.76 -21.19 26.00
C GLN A 653 -13.31 -21.69 24.62
N LEU A 654 -12.81 -20.78 23.75
CA LEU A 654 -12.37 -21.20 22.41
C LEU A 654 -11.16 -22.13 22.46
N VAL A 655 -10.23 -21.94 23.41
CA VAL A 655 -9.07 -22.83 23.61
C VAL A 655 -9.55 -24.22 24.07
N GLN A 656 -10.47 -24.29 25.04
CA GLN A 656 -11.02 -25.56 25.52
C GLN A 656 -11.79 -26.29 24.40
N THR A 657 -12.61 -25.56 23.63
CA THR A 657 -13.35 -26.13 22.49
C THR A 657 -12.38 -26.72 21.47
N ALA A 658 -11.29 -26.01 21.15
CA ALA A 658 -10.29 -26.48 20.20
C ALA A 658 -9.56 -27.75 20.69
N LEU A 659 -9.26 -27.85 21.98
CA LEU A 659 -8.44 -28.93 22.52
C LEU A 659 -9.24 -30.17 22.98
N THR A 660 -10.37 -30.00 23.67
CA THR A 660 -11.00 -31.08 24.42
C THR A 660 -12.51 -31.24 24.23
N GLU A 661 -13.25 -30.16 24.02
CA GLU A 661 -14.71 -30.21 23.91
C GLU A 661 -15.16 -30.74 22.54
N GLU A 662 -16.41 -31.16 22.43
CA GLU A 662 -17.01 -31.45 21.12
C GLU A 662 -17.16 -30.12 20.36
N PRO A 663 -16.46 -29.97 19.24
CA PRO A 663 -16.56 -28.76 18.46
C PRO A 663 -17.94 -28.69 17.80
N ARG A 664 -18.42 -27.48 17.54
CA ARG A 664 -19.70 -27.26 16.88
C ARG A 664 -19.65 -27.77 15.45
N ASP A 665 -20.74 -28.41 15.03
CA ASP A 665 -20.92 -28.76 13.63
C ASP A 665 -21.12 -27.49 12.77
N ASP A 666 -20.44 -27.44 11.64
CA ASP A 666 -20.37 -26.29 10.71
C ASP A 666 -21.72 -25.79 10.18
N MET A 667 -22.77 -26.60 10.28
CA MET A 667 -24.03 -26.45 9.56
C MET A 667 -25.17 -25.86 10.38
N GLU A 668 -25.02 -25.69 11.70
CA GLU A 668 -26.16 -25.26 12.54
C GLU A 668 -26.24 -23.74 12.80
N ASN A 669 -25.25 -22.94 12.41
CA ASN A 669 -25.21 -21.49 12.70
C ASN A 669 -25.21 -20.61 11.44
N GLY A 670 -26.19 -20.82 10.57
CA GLY A 670 -26.53 -19.90 9.48
C GLY A 670 -27.65 -18.94 9.87
N HIS A 671 -27.46 -18.08 10.89
CA HIS A 671 -28.40 -16.98 11.16
C HIS A 671 -27.62 -15.69 11.45
#